data_1d07a47057ec55e08235588b29ac1e3e
#
_entry.id   1d07a47057ec55e08235588b29ac1e3e
#
_cell.length_a   1.000
_cell.length_b   1.000
_cell.length_c   1.000
_cell.angle_alpha   90.00
_cell.angle_beta   90.00
_cell.angle_gamma   90.00
#
_symmetry.space_group_name_H-M   'P 1'
#
loop_
_entity.id
_entity.type
_entity.pdbx_description
1 polymer ?
#
loop_
_entity_poly.entity_id
_entity_poly.type
_entity_poly.pdbx_seq_one_letter_code
_entity_poly.pdbx_strand_id
1 'polypeptide(L)'
;MTDSTSAPDQRAKETGDYRDTVFLPKTDFPMKAGLPQKEPLILAKWLESDLEAQIREARRGRDQFILHDGPPYANGDMHIGHALNHILKDMVVRTQTLKGKDAPYVPGWDCHGLPIEWKVEEQYRKKKLNKDEVPVEEFRAECRAYAQHWVDTQREQLKRLGIGGDWDHPYLTMDYEAEATIVRELLKFAANDMLYRGAKPVMWSPVEKTALAEAEVEYEDIVSTQIDVAFEIVENPFPELVEKAFAVIWTTTPWTIPVNQALAYGSDVEYALIREGGYGYIVAADLVEDTQRRWMPPEPGTVAIGGGDVVHRFKGSELAGRTARHPMHALGGFFARPRPFLAGDFVTTDSGTGLVHMSPDHGEDDFDLCKANGLDPVFAVEGDGKYREDWAWLGGQGSVINLKFNAPDGPICSDLRDAGALLAASADYKHSYPHSWRSKAKVIYRCTPQWFVPMDKVMTHIEPKPPREKRWENEGGAINPHEEDLCAAPTLRQAAMQAIDDTRFVPAKGRNRIGSMVEGRPDWVLSRQRAWGVPITLFVDRKTGQYLNDPLVSDRIVAAVKEAGVDAWSDARAQEYLGDSYNAADYERITDILDVWFDSGCTHAFVLESGRWPALVRHDGGTHSADLYLEGSDQHRGWFQSSLLESCGTRGQAPYKAVLTHGFTMDAKGFKMSKSLGNTISPIDLMRDYGADILRLWALSVDFTEDHRIGKEILAGVADQYRKLRNTFRYLLGALDGFTEEERITDVAAMPELERYMLSLLADLDAKLRQAVDDFDYNAYTRLLADFCNEDLSAFYFDIRKDVLYCDLGPAAPLGTETRRAYRSVLDVLFHALVRYAAPVLVFTSEEVWGTRYPEAGSVHLLEWPDFAALLRHPREGGGPASNDGEKLDSRLRGNDELIEKWAQIRGTRALVTERIEPLRREKTIRSSLEAEVWLPNEAGDVDYEEIFITSTVHQGDWDVKRTENHKCGRCWRHLPEVTADGALCNRCETVLDAQ
;
A
#
# COMPACT_ATOMS: atom_id res chain seq x y z
N MET A 1 -66.04 31.79 -16.98
CA MET A 1 -65.44 30.52 -16.61
C MET A 1 -65.90 29.53 -17.67
N THR A 2 -65.18 29.41 -18.74
CA THR A 2 -65.46 28.45 -19.83
C THR A 2 -64.45 27.31 -19.67
N ASP A 3 -64.96 26.19 -19.29
CA ASP A 3 -64.31 24.92 -19.18
C ASP A 3 -63.87 24.47 -20.60
N SER A 4 -62.60 24.62 -20.97
CA SER A 4 -62.06 24.10 -22.21
C SER A 4 -61.27 22.83 -21.92
N THR A 5 -61.97 21.70 -21.79
CA THR A 5 -61.40 20.36 -21.84
C THR A 5 -61.17 19.93 -23.28
N SER A 6 -60.33 20.64 -24.03
CA SER A 6 -59.80 20.15 -25.27
C SER A 6 -58.62 19.23 -24.97
N ALA A 7 -58.49 18.07 -25.60
CA ALA A 7 -57.36 17.17 -25.45
C ALA A 7 -56.04 17.94 -25.74
N PRO A 8 -54.94 17.60 -25.07
CA PRO A 8 -53.64 18.28 -25.25
C PRO A 8 -53.22 18.53 -26.71
N ASP A 9 -53.59 17.61 -27.58
CA ASP A 9 -53.25 17.62 -29.00
C ASP A 9 -54.02 18.63 -29.82
N GLN A 10 -55.33 18.85 -29.54
CA GLN A 10 -56.08 19.88 -30.17
C GLN A 10 -55.61 21.27 -29.77
N ARG A 11 -55.19 21.44 -28.50
CA ARG A 11 -54.64 22.70 -28.01
C ARG A 11 -53.26 22.98 -28.62
N ALA A 12 -52.42 21.98 -28.84
CA ALA A 12 -51.09 22.10 -29.47
C ALA A 12 -51.22 22.55 -30.94
N LYS A 13 -52.17 21.99 -31.74
CA LYS A 13 -52.43 22.39 -33.13
C LYS A 13 -52.98 23.82 -33.22
N GLU A 14 -53.73 24.29 -32.26
CA GLU A 14 -54.29 25.66 -32.20
C GLU A 14 -53.24 26.71 -31.73
N THR A 15 -52.34 26.34 -30.86
CA THR A 15 -51.34 27.27 -30.27
C THR A 15 -49.97 27.21 -30.93
N GLY A 16 -49.64 26.17 -31.71
CA GLY A 16 -48.34 25.91 -32.25
C GLY A 16 -47.29 25.52 -31.18
N ASP A 17 -47.71 25.16 -29.96
CA ASP A 17 -46.90 24.74 -28.85
C ASP A 17 -47.04 23.24 -28.61
N TYR A 18 -46.07 22.44 -29.08
CA TYR A 18 -46.08 20.99 -29.06
C TYR A 18 -45.35 20.38 -27.85
N ARG A 19 -44.92 21.16 -26.83
CA ARG A 19 -44.13 20.68 -25.70
C ARG A 19 -44.80 19.58 -24.88
N ASP A 20 -46.12 19.67 -24.75
CA ASP A 20 -46.92 18.70 -24.00
C ASP A 20 -47.19 17.41 -24.77
N THR A 21 -46.85 17.35 -26.05
CA THR A 21 -47.02 16.18 -26.93
C THR A 21 -45.71 15.36 -27.11
N VAL A 22 -44.63 15.79 -26.55
CA VAL A 22 -43.34 15.07 -26.63
C VAL A 22 -42.99 14.46 -25.27
N PHE A 23 -42.29 13.31 -25.33
CA PHE A 23 -41.80 12.70 -24.11
C PHE A 23 -40.57 13.52 -23.59
N LEU A 24 -40.73 14.17 -22.46
CA LEU A 24 -39.63 14.84 -21.77
C LEU A 24 -39.19 13.97 -20.59
N PRO A 25 -37.94 13.47 -20.60
CA PRO A 25 -37.42 12.66 -19.51
C PRO A 25 -37.63 13.31 -18.15
N LYS A 26 -38.30 12.61 -17.23
CA LYS A 26 -38.56 13.06 -15.85
C LYS A 26 -37.89 12.12 -14.88
N THR A 27 -37.27 12.66 -13.85
CA THR A 27 -36.69 11.86 -12.78
C THR A 27 -36.57 12.67 -11.50
N ASP A 28 -36.85 12.06 -10.37
CA ASP A 28 -36.63 12.62 -9.04
C ASP A 28 -35.15 12.66 -8.65
N PHE A 29 -34.27 12.04 -9.45
CA PHE A 29 -32.82 12.07 -9.25
C PHE A 29 -32.28 13.46 -9.50
N PRO A 30 -31.80 14.18 -8.46
CA PRO A 30 -31.51 15.60 -8.55
C PRO A 30 -30.27 15.89 -9.38
N MET A 31 -30.27 17.04 -10.06
CA MET A 31 -29.12 17.50 -10.85
C MET A 31 -27.88 17.74 -9.98
N LYS A 32 -28.05 18.33 -8.79
CA LYS A 32 -26.96 18.54 -7.83
C LYS A 32 -26.78 17.27 -6.98
N ALA A 33 -25.57 16.77 -6.90
CA ALA A 33 -25.25 15.58 -6.14
C ALA A 33 -25.47 15.75 -4.63
N GLY A 34 -24.95 16.80 -4.03
CA GLY A 34 -25.06 17.05 -2.59
C GLY A 34 -24.43 15.94 -1.74
N LEU A 35 -23.33 15.35 -2.20
CA LEU A 35 -22.69 14.20 -1.59
C LEU A 35 -22.40 14.36 -0.09
N PRO A 36 -21.77 15.47 0.38
CA PRO A 36 -21.46 15.62 1.80
C PRO A 36 -22.68 15.51 2.72
N GLN A 37 -23.88 15.89 2.23
CA GLN A 37 -25.13 15.84 2.99
C GLN A 37 -25.88 14.54 2.84
N LYS A 38 -25.83 13.88 1.66
CA LYS A 38 -26.58 12.66 1.36
C LYS A 38 -25.89 11.39 1.81
N GLU A 39 -24.57 11.31 1.62
CA GLU A 39 -23.80 10.13 1.98
C GLU A 39 -24.01 9.69 3.44
N PRO A 40 -24.00 10.59 4.45
CA PRO A 40 -24.29 10.19 5.82
C PRO A 40 -25.70 9.60 6.02
N LEU A 41 -26.69 10.06 5.25
CA LEU A 41 -28.05 9.54 5.33
C LEU A 41 -28.18 8.14 4.72
N ILE A 42 -27.44 7.89 3.63
CA ILE A 42 -27.35 6.56 3.01
C ILE A 42 -26.60 5.60 3.94
N LEU A 43 -25.47 6.03 4.50
CA LEU A 43 -24.71 5.25 5.47
C LEU A 43 -25.58 4.86 6.69
N ALA A 44 -26.37 5.80 7.23
CA ALA A 44 -27.26 5.53 8.34
C ALA A 44 -28.30 4.44 8.00
N LYS A 45 -28.85 4.44 6.78
CA LYS A 45 -29.74 3.38 6.30
C LYS A 45 -29.05 2.02 6.19
N TRP A 46 -27.81 1.97 5.70
CA TRP A 46 -27.03 0.74 5.62
C TRP A 46 -26.79 0.13 7.00
N LEU A 47 -26.46 0.98 8.00
CA LEU A 47 -26.25 0.53 9.37
C LEU A 47 -27.56 0.08 10.02
N GLU A 48 -28.67 0.82 9.82
CA GLU A 48 -29.99 0.44 10.35
C GLU A 48 -30.51 -0.88 9.78
N SER A 49 -30.25 -1.13 8.49
CA SER A 49 -30.66 -2.35 7.80
C SER A 49 -29.70 -3.52 7.96
N ASP A 50 -28.54 -3.31 8.58
CA ASP A 50 -27.44 -4.27 8.65
C ASP A 50 -27.09 -4.84 7.25
N LEU A 51 -26.72 -3.94 6.35
CA LEU A 51 -26.44 -4.29 4.95
C LEU A 51 -25.33 -5.34 4.83
N GLU A 52 -24.31 -5.29 5.71
CA GLU A 52 -23.21 -6.25 5.68
C GLU A 52 -23.71 -7.67 5.97
N ALA A 53 -24.53 -7.86 7.00
CA ALA A 53 -25.12 -9.16 7.28
C ALA A 53 -26.00 -9.66 6.12
N GLN A 54 -26.75 -8.78 5.46
CA GLN A 54 -27.53 -9.13 4.26
C GLN A 54 -26.63 -9.62 3.11
N ILE A 55 -25.50 -8.94 2.86
CA ILE A 55 -24.54 -9.34 1.83
C ILE A 55 -23.93 -10.71 2.18
N ARG A 56 -23.51 -10.93 3.43
CA ARG A 56 -22.95 -12.22 3.88
C ARG A 56 -23.98 -13.36 3.73
N GLU A 57 -25.23 -13.12 4.13
CA GLU A 57 -26.29 -14.11 3.96
C GLU A 57 -26.55 -14.45 2.47
N ALA A 58 -26.59 -13.43 1.60
CA ALA A 58 -26.79 -13.61 0.16
C ALA A 58 -25.64 -14.37 -0.54
N ARG A 59 -24.45 -14.39 0.06
CA ARG A 59 -23.24 -15.07 -0.48
C ARG A 59 -22.86 -16.33 0.29
N ARG A 60 -23.63 -16.72 1.31
CA ARG A 60 -23.37 -17.90 2.13
C ARG A 60 -23.23 -19.16 1.27
N GLY A 61 -22.11 -19.89 1.48
CA GLY A 61 -21.81 -21.14 0.78
C GLY A 61 -21.33 -20.99 -0.66
N ARG A 62 -21.04 -19.76 -1.08
CA ARG A 62 -20.37 -19.48 -2.36
C ARG A 62 -18.85 -19.65 -2.20
N ASP A 63 -18.12 -19.59 -3.33
CA ASP A 63 -16.66 -19.60 -3.33
C ASP A 63 -16.11 -18.45 -2.49
N GLN A 64 -15.22 -18.77 -1.56
CA GLN A 64 -14.60 -17.76 -0.68
C GLN A 64 -13.53 -16.96 -1.41
N PHE A 65 -13.46 -15.67 -1.07
CA PHE A 65 -12.32 -14.82 -1.34
C PHE A 65 -11.93 -14.08 -0.06
N ILE A 66 -10.79 -14.42 0.51
CA ILE A 66 -10.33 -13.88 1.79
C ILE A 66 -9.25 -12.81 1.52
N LEU A 67 -9.64 -11.53 1.65
CA LEU A 67 -8.72 -10.43 1.81
C LEU A 67 -8.48 -10.23 3.31
N HIS A 68 -7.24 -10.46 3.76
CA HIS A 68 -6.88 -10.17 5.14
C HIS A 68 -6.41 -8.73 5.29
N ASP A 69 -6.98 -8.03 6.27
CA ASP A 69 -6.63 -6.63 6.54
C ASP A 69 -5.27 -6.54 7.23
N GLY A 70 -4.38 -5.69 6.75
CA GLY A 70 -3.19 -5.28 7.48
C GLY A 70 -3.58 -4.24 8.53
N PRO A 71 -3.28 -4.49 9.82
CA PRO A 71 -3.78 -3.63 10.88
C PRO A 71 -3.07 -2.28 10.91
N PRO A 72 -3.75 -1.14 10.65
CA PRO A 72 -3.17 0.16 10.88
C PRO A 72 -2.93 0.40 12.37
N TYR A 73 -1.96 1.25 12.70
CA TYR A 73 -1.76 1.66 14.09
C TYR A 73 -2.95 2.45 14.63
N ALA A 74 -3.40 2.09 15.82
CA ALA A 74 -4.42 2.81 16.58
C ALA A 74 -3.83 4.13 17.16
N ASN A 75 -3.45 5.08 16.28
CA ASN A 75 -2.72 6.29 16.66
C ASN A 75 -2.93 7.44 15.69
N GLY A 76 -3.87 8.33 15.99
CA GLY A 76 -4.17 9.52 15.22
C GLY A 76 -5.28 9.35 14.20
N ASP A 77 -5.68 10.47 13.60
CA ASP A 77 -6.70 10.50 12.55
C ASP A 77 -6.22 9.78 11.28
N MET A 78 -7.17 9.26 10.52
CA MET A 78 -6.94 8.72 9.19
C MET A 78 -6.26 9.78 8.28
N HIS A 79 -5.16 9.42 7.66
CA HIS A 79 -4.50 10.24 6.64
C HIS A 79 -4.84 9.74 5.23
N ILE A 80 -4.43 10.51 4.21
CA ILE A 80 -4.80 10.22 2.82
C ILE A 80 -4.29 8.84 2.32
N GLY A 81 -3.16 8.37 2.83
CA GLY A 81 -2.65 7.03 2.53
C GLY A 81 -3.56 5.93 3.11
N HIS A 82 -4.08 6.10 4.34
CA HIS A 82 -5.08 5.18 4.90
C HIS A 82 -6.36 5.18 4.04
N ALA A 83 -6.82 6.36 3.61
CA ALA A 83 -8.00 6.45 2.76
C ALA A 83 -7.81 5.71 1.43
N LEU A 84 -6.66 5.89 0.75
CA LEU A 84 -6.32 5.17 -0.47
C LEU A 84 -6.32 3.65 -0.23
N ASN A 85 -5.58 3.19 0.79
CA ASN A 85 -5.42 1.79 1.12
C ASN A 85 -6.79 1.10 1.35
N HIS A 86 -7.62 1.68 2.20
CA HIS A 86 -8.93 1.09 2.49
C HIS A 86 -9.92 1.20 1.32
N ILE A 87 -9.84 2.23 0.46
CA ILE A 87 -10.63 2.29 -0.78
C ILE A 87 -10.24 1.15 -1.72
N LEU A 88 -8.94 0.85 -1.86
CA LEU A 88 -8.48 -0.25 -2.68
C LEU A 88 -8.94 -1.61 -2.13
N LYS A 89 -8.84 -1.82 -0.81
CA LYS A 89 -9.36 -3.01 -0.13
C LYS A 89 -10.86 -3.18 -0.36
N ASP A 90 -11.63 -2.13 -0.16
CA ASP A 90 -13.09 -2.13 -0.37
C ASP A 90 -13.44 -2.40 -1.84
N MET A 91 -12.68 -1.85 -2.80
CA MET A 91 -12.84 -2.14 -4.23
C MET A 91 -12.63 -3.62 -4.54
N VAL A 92 -11.58 -4.24 -3.96
CA VAL A 92 -11.35 -5.69 -4.07
C VAL A 92 -12.54 -6.47 -3.53
N VAL A 93 -12.93 -6.21 -2.28
CA VAL A 93 -14.03 -6.93 -1.61
C VAL A 93 -15.33 -6.79 -2.38
N ARG A 94 -15.72 -5.56 -2.77
CA ARG A 94 -16.96 -5.30 -3.51
C ARG A 94 -16.95 -5.93 -4.90
N THR A 95 -15.84 -5.92 -5.61
CA THR A 95 -15.77 -6.55 -6.94
C THR A 95 -15.80 -8.07 -6.85
N GLN A 96 -15.19 -8.69 -5.85
CA GLN A 96 -15.30 -10.13 -5.62
C GLN A 96 -16.72 -10.53 -5.18
N THR A 97 -17.35 -9.72 -4.31
CA THR A 97 -18.78 -9.88 -3.93
C THR A 97 -19.70 -9.73 -5.13
N LEU A 98 -19.44 -8.74 -6.00
CA LEU A 98 -20.20 -8.54 -7.24
C LEU A 98 -20.05 -9.73 -8.19
N LYS A 99 -18.86 -10.38 -8.25
CA LYS A 99 -18.62 -11.63 -8.98
C LYS A 99 -19.35 -12.85 -8.36
N GLY A 100 -20.10 -12.66 -7.26
CA GLY A 100 -20.89 -13.71 -6.60
C GLY A 100 -20.13 -14.51 -5.54
N LYS A 101 -18.90 -14.10 -5.17
CA LYS A 101 -18.12 -14.78 -4.14
C LYS A 101 -18.52 -14.34 -2.73
N ASP A 102 -18.27 -15.20 -1.76
CA ASP A 102 -18.28 -14.83 -0.35
C ASP A 102 -16.93 -14.18 -0.01
N ALA A 103 -16.92 -12.84 0.05
CA ALA A 103 -15.74 -12.02 0.31
C ALA A 103 -15.92 -11.20 1.58
N PRO A 104 -15.82 -11.81 2.77
CA PRO A 104 -15.93 -11.12 4.04
C PRO A 104 -14.74 -10.18 4.26
N TYR A 105 -15.00 -9.04 4.91
CA TYR A 105 -13.96 -8.12 5.35
C TYR A 105 -14.10 -7.85 6.84
N VAL A 106 -13.07 -8.18 7.60
CA VAL A 106 -12.96 -7.90 9.03
C VAL A 106 -11.83 -6.90 9.22
N PRO A 107 -12.12 -5.65 9.63
CA PRO A 107 -11.11 -4.65 9.88
C PRO A 107 -10.31 -4.97 11.15
N GLY A 108 -9.06 -4.52 11.19
CA GLY A 108 -8.22 -4.72 12.36
C GLY A 108 -7.37 -3.52 12.74
N TRP A 109 -6.79 -3.53 13.94
CA TRP A 109 -5.87 -2.51 14.42
C TRP A 109 -4.69 -3.10 15.17
N ASP A 110 -3.52 -2.51 14.91
CA ASP A 110 -2.32 -2.73 15.72
C ASP A 110 -2.35 -1.74 16.90
N CYS A 111 -2.42 -2.31 18.11
CA CYS A 111 -2.65 -1.59 19.35
C CYS A 111 -1.45 -1.57 20.29
N HIS A 112 -0.32 -2.19 19.93
CA HIS A 112 0.87 -2.31 20.77
C HIS A 112 2.04 -1.45 20.26
N GLY A 113 3.13 -1.50 21.02
CA GLY A 113 4.45 -1.01 20.62
C GLY A 113 4.68 0.47 20.82
N LEU A 114 5.85 0.89 20.37
CA LEU A 114 6.40 2.23 20.58
C LEU A 114 5.50 3.37 20.06
N PRO A 115 4.75 3.26 18.96
CA PRO A 115 3.92 4.37 18.48
C PRO A 115 2.87 4.86 19.48
N ILE A 116 2.28 3.95 20.23
CA ILE A 116 1.25 4.23 21.24
C ILE A 116 1.90 4.61 22.57
N GLU A 117 2.85 3.79 23.04
CA GLU A 117 3.58 4.03 24.27
C GLU A 117 4.22 5.43 24.28
N TRP A 118 4.89 5.83 23.19
CA TRP A 118 5.51 7.15 23.06
C TRP A 118 4.51 8.30 23.22
N LYS A 119 3.29 8.16 22.69
CA LYS A 119 2.24 9.19 22.81
C LYS A 119 1.72 9.32 24.24
N VAL A 120 1.56 8.22 24.93
CA VAL A 120 1.21 8.22 26.36
C VAL A 120 2.35 8.82 27.18
N GLU A 121 3.60 8.41 26.93
CA GLU A 121 4.79 8.99 27.57
C GLU A 121 4.93 10.49 27.32
N GLU A 122 4.62 11.00 26.13
CA GLU A 122 4.57 12.45 25.87
C GLU A 122 3.57 13.17 26.79
N GLN A 123 2.45 12.53 27.14
CA GLN A 123 1.48 13.10 28.07
C GLN A 123 2.05 13.20 29.48
N TYR A 124 2.79 12.17 29.94
CA TYR A 124 3.52 12.19 31.21
C TYR A 124 4.57 13.30 31.24
N ARG A 125 5.38 13.42 30.18
CA ARG A 125 6.39 14.49 30.06
C ARG A 125 5.76 15.89 30.08
N LYS A 126 4.60 16.10 29.43
CA LYS A 126 3.86 17.38 29.49
C LYS A 126 3.38 17.70 30.91
N LYS A 127 3.03 16.69 31.69
CA LYS A 127 2.65 16.81 33.12
C LYS A 127 3.88 16.89 34.04
N LYS A 128 5.11 16.81 33.50
CA LYS A 128 6.41 16.74 34.24
C LYS A 128 6.49 15.51 35.16
N LEU A 129 5.86 14.43 34.79
CA LEU A 129 5.92 13.13 35.46
C LEU A 129 6.86 12.19 34.69
N ASN A 130 7.45 11.24 35.42
CA ASN A 130 8.27 10.19 34.85
C ASN A 130 7.42 8.89 34.79
N LYS A 131 7.29 8.30 33.60
CA LYS A 131 6.54 7.03 33.43
C LYS A 131 7.16 5.88 34.23
N ASP A 132 8.48 5.89 34.43
CA ASP A 132 9.21 4.82 35.12
C ASP A 132 8.95 4.82 36.64
N GLU A 133 8.26 5.85 37.16
CA GLU A 133 7.84 5.95 38.57
C GLU A 133 6.37 5.51 38.79
N VAL A 134 5.68 5.13 37.74
CA VAL A 134 4.27 4.68 37.76
C VAL A 134 4.22 3.16 37.73
N PRO A 135 3.28 2.48 38.44
CA PRO A 135 3.07 1.04 38.31
C PRO A 135 2.85 0.66 36.84
N VAL A 136 3.52 -0.38 36.37
CA VAL A 136 3.52 -0.76 34.96
C VAL A 136 2.12 -1.11 34.44
N GLU A 137 1.28 -1.71 35.26
CA GLU A 137 -0.11 -2.07 34.96
C GLU A 137 -0.97 -0.81 34.72
N GLU A 138 -0.76 0.25 35.53
CA GLU A 138 -1.46 1.53 35.35
C GLU A 138 -1.06 2.20 34.04
N PHE A 139 0.23 2.22 33.74
CA PHE A 139 0.74 2.77 32.47
C PHE A 139 0.22 1.98 31.26
N ARG A 140 0.18 0.64 31.32
CA ARG A 140 -0.38 -0.21 30.26
C ARG A 140 -1.89 0.01 30.08
N ALA A 141 -2.64 0.21 31.18
CA ALA A 141 -4.06 0.53 31.10
C ALA A 141 -4.30 1.87 30.36
N GLU A 142 -3.45 2.88 30.58
CA GLU A 142 -3.53 4.14 29.83
C GLU A 142 -3.18 3.95 28.34
N CYS A 143 -2.20 3.12 28.00
CA CYS A 143 -1.87 2.78 26.62
C CYS A 143 -3.04 2.06 25.93
N ARG A 144 -3.67 1.10 26.57
CA ARG A 144 -4.85 0.38 26.10
C ARG A 144 -6.03 1.34 25.85
N ALA A 145 -6.30 2.23 26.80
CA ALA A 145 -7.35 3.23 26.66
C ALA A 145 -7.07 4.23 25.52
N TYR A 146 -5.82 4.62 25.34
CA TYR A 146 -5.39 5.47 24.24
C TYR A 146 -5.61 4.78 22.88
N ALA A 147 -5.20 3.52 22.76
CA ALA A 147 -5.40 2.73 21.55
C ALA A 147 -6.90 2.58 21.22
N GLN A 148 -7.72 2.23 22.23
CA GLN A 148 -9.17 2.08 22.05
C GLN A 148 -9.83 3.36 21.52
N HIS A 149 -9.45 4.52 22.06
CA HIS A 149 -9.96 5.81 21.56
C HIS A 149 -9.69 6.00 20.05
N TRP A 150 -8.49 5.64 19.57
CA TRP A 150 -8.16 5.78 18.16
C TRP A 150 -8.78 4.70 17.29
N VAL A 151 -8.96 3.49 17.78
CA VAL A 151 -9.77 2.45 17.12
C VAL A 151 -11.17 2.98 16.84
N ASP A 152 -11.85 3.52 17.85
CA ASP A 152 -13.22 4.02 17.71
C ASP A 152 -13.27 5.22 16.75
N THR A 153 -12.30 6.12 16.82
CA THR A 153 -12.22 7.29 15.95
C THR A 153 -11.99 6.89 14.48
N GLN A 154 -11.01 6.05 14.21
CA GLN A 154 -10.69 5.61 12.85
C GLN A 154 -11.80 4.76 12.25
N ARG A 155 -12.48 3.91 13.05
CA ARG A 155 -13.66 3.15 12.65
C ARG A 155 -14.74 4.06 12.04
N GLU A 156 -15.11 5.13 12.74
CA GLU A 156 -16.13 6.06 12.26
C GLU A 156 -15.67 6.84 11.00
N GLN A 157 -14.38 7.15 10.90
CA GLN A 157 -13.80 7.79 9.72
C GLN A 157 -13.84 6.87 8.50
N LEU A 158 -13.53 5.58 8.67
CA LEU A 158 -13.56 4.58 7.60
C LEU A 158 -14.99 4.24 7.16
N LYS A 159 -15.93 4.10 8.11
CA LYS A 159 -17.36 3.99 7.80
C LYS A 159 -17.83 5.18 6.96
N ARG A 160 -17.43 6.42 7.33
CA ARG A 160 -17.80 7.64 6.58
C ARG A 160 -17.24 7.63 5.15
N LEU A 161 -16.12 6.95 4.90
CA LEU A 161 -15.53 6.76 3.57
C LEU A 161 -16.32 5.74 2.71
N GLY A 162 -17.30 5.05 3.29
CA GLY A 162 -18.13 4.05 2.63
C GLY A 162 -17.48 2.66 2.56
N ILE A 163 -16.50 2.40 3.42
CA ILE A 163 -15.87 1.08 3.52
C ILE A 163 -16.85 0.10 4.18
N GLY A 164 -17.14 -1.02 3.50
CA GLY A 164 -17.94 -2.12 4.03
C GLY A 164 -17.12 -3.01 4.97
N GLY A 165 -17.80 -3.89 5.72
CA GLY A 165 -17.14 -4.88 6.59
C GLY A 165 -17.81 -5.07 7.94
N ASP A 166 -17.33 -6.06 8.70
CA ASP A 166 -17.79 -6.36 10.05
C ASP A 166 -17.16 -5.40 11.09
N TRP A 167 -17.76 -4.22 11.20
CA TRP A 167 -17.31 -3.16 12.09
C TRP A 167 -17.62 -3.41 13.57
N ASP A 168 -18.50 -4.34 13.87
CA ASP A 168 -18.92 -4.65 15.24
C ASP A 168 -17.98 -5.68 15.89
N HIS A 169 -17.29 -6.48 15.06
CA HIS A 169 -16.35 -7.50 15.54
C HIS A 169 -14.96 -7.34 14.90
N PRO A 170 -14.32 -6.17 15.02
CA PRO A 170 -12.96 -5.98 14.53
C PRO A 170 -11.98 -6.87 15.29
N TYR A 171 -10.80 -7.12 14.73
CA TYR A 171 -9.72 -7.70 15.49
C TYR A 171 -8.77 -6.62 16.01
N LEU A 172 -8.30 -6.79 17.24
CA LEU A 172 -7.34 -5.91 17.89
C LEU A 172 -6.15 -6.74 18.41
N THR A 173 -4.92 -6.32 18.12
CA THR A 173 -3.74 -7.05 18.63
C THR A 173 -3.70 -7.07 20.16
N MET A 174 -4.37 -6.11 20.83
CA MET A 174 -4.49 -6.02 22.28
C MET A 174 -5.65 -6.83 22.88
N ASP A 175 -6.42 -7.57 22.08
CA ASP A 175 -7.39 -8.53 22.62
C ASP A 175 -6.67 -9.67 23.34
N TYR A 176 -7.14 -10.09 24.50
CA TYR A 176 -6.46 -11.13 25.31
C TYR A 176 -6.30 -12.45 24.57
N GLU A 177 -7.25 -12.82 23.69
CA GLU A 177 -7.11 -13.99 22.83
C GLU A 177 -6.04 -13.80 21.75
N ALA A 178 -5.91 -12.59 21.19
CA ALA A 178 -4.84 -12.25 20.26
C ALA A 178 -3.48 -12.29 20.97
N GLU A 179 -3.35 -11.63 22.14
CA GLU A 179 -2.14 -11.65 22.97
C GLU A 179 -1.73 -13.09 23.32
N ALA A 180 -2.69 -13.94 23.73
CA ALA A 180 -2.42 -15.36 24.03
C ALA A 180 -1.98 -16.15 22.79
N THR A 181 -2.51 -15.84 21.61
CA THR A 181 -2.11 -16.51 20.36
C THR A 181 -0.73 -16.05 19.92
N ILE A 182 -0.41 -14.76 20.03
CA ILE A 182 0.94 -14.23 19.77
C ILE A 182 1.97 -14.93 20.68
N VAL A 183 1.66 -15.06 21.98
CA VAL A 183 2.48 -15.84 22.91
C VAL A 183 2.64 -17.30 22.47
N ARG A 184 1.56 -17.93 22.01
CA ARG A 184 1.62 -19.31 21.50
C ARG A 184 2.51 -19.43 20.26
N GLU A 185 2.44 -18.49 19.33
CA GLU A 185 3.30 -18.48 18.13
C GLU A 185 4.77 -18.30 18.53
N LEU A 186 5.11 -17.40 19.45
CA LEU A 186 6.46 -17.30 20.01
C LEU A 186 6.93 -18.64 20.62
N LEU A 187 6.08 -19.29 21.42
CA LEU A 187 6.42 -20.55 22.06
C LEU A 187 6.58 -21.70 21.08
N LYS A 188 5.97 -21.65 19.89
CA LYS A 188 6.27 -22.58 18.77
C LYS A 188 7.70 -22.42 18.28
N PHE A 189 8.19 -21.20 18.11
CA PHE A 189 9.60 -20.96 17.77
C PHE A 189 10.52 -21.49 18.86
N ALA A 190 10.21 -21.28 20.13
CA ALA A 190 10.97 -21.80 21.25
C ALA A 190 10.97 -23.35 21.27
N ALA A 191 9.80 -23.98 21.09
CA ALA A 191 9.66 -25.43 21.07
C ALA A 191 10.46 -26.10 19.94
N ASN A 192 10.61 -25.40 18.82
CA ASN A 192 11.34 -25.87 17.62
C ASN A 192 12.81 -25.44 17.62
N ASP A 193 13.33 -24.96 18.75
CA ASP A 193 14.72 -24.48 18.87
C ASP A 193 15.07 -23.35 17.87
N MET A 194 14.08 -22.54 17.47
CA MET A 194 14.22 -21.41 16.55
C MET A 194 14.31 -20.09 17.29
N LEU A 195 14.74 -20.08 18.55
CA LEU A 195 15.07 -18.90 19.33
C LEU A 195 16.44 -19.06 20.00
N TYR A 196 17.16 -17.97 20.12
CA TYR A 196 18.37 -17.93 20.94
C TYR A 196 18.57 -16.56 21.57
N ARG A 197 19.23 -16.53 22.75
CA ARG A 197 19.70 -15.30 23.40
C ARG A 197 21.13 -15.05 22.98
N GLY A 198 21.45 -13.87 22.46
CA GLY A 198 22.79 -13.50 22.03
C GLY A 198 23.06 -12.02 22.26
N ALA A 199 24.33 -11.65 22.38
CA ALA A 199 24.74 -10.27 22.36
C ALA A 199 25.37 -9.97 21.00
N LYS A 200 24.71 -9.15 20.19
CA LYS A 200 25.17 -8.64 18.88
C LYS A 200 24.92 -7.15 18.81
N PRO A 201 25.68 -6.39 18.03
CA PRO A 201 25.33 -5.00 17.72
C PRO A 201 23.94 -4.96 17.05
N VAL A 202 23.05 -4.19 17.63
CA VAL A 202 21.71 -3.93 17.08
C VAL A 202 21.48 -2.45 16.93
N MET A 203 20.63 -2.03 16.02
CA MET A 203 20.15 -0.66 15.92
C MET A 203 19.47 -0.29 17.23
N TRP A 204 19.91 0.78 17.86
CA TRP A 204 19.50 1.19 19.20
C TRP A 204 19.17 2.68 19.25
N SER A 205 18.05 3.02 19.85
CA SER A 205 17.72 4.41 20.14
C SER A 205 18.11 4.78 21.58
N PRO A 206 19.06 5.68 21.80
CA PRO A 206 19.39 6.16 23.13
C PRO A 206 18.28 6.99 23.79
N VAL A 207 17.36 7.53 23.00
CA VAL A 207 16.25 8.36 23.48
C VAL A 207 15.08 7.48 23.95
N GLU A 208 14.72 6.49 23.15
CA GLU A 208 13.69 5.52 23.48
C GLU A 208 14.22 4.38 24.38
N LYS A 209 15.53 4.22 24.48
CA LYS A 209 16.23 3.18 25.25
C LYS A 209 15.81 1.76 24.88
N THR A 210 15.73 1.49 23.57
CA THR A 210 15.31 0.18 23.04
C THR A 210 15.98 -0.12 21.72
N ALA A 211 16.06 -1.40 21.38
CA ALA A 211 16.40 -1.88 20.05
C ALA A 211 15.31 -1.45 19.05
N LEU A 212 15.70 -1.21 17.79
CA LEU A 212 14.82 -0.85 16.68
C LEU A 212 14.93 -1.89 15.58
N ALA A 213 13.79 -2.18 14.94
CA ALA A 213 13.78 -2.88 13.67
C ALA A 213 14.23 -1.97 12.54
N GLU A 214 14.67 -2.53 11.42
CA GLU A 214 15.05 -1.75 10.23
C GLU A 214 13.88 -0.90 9.69
N ALA A 215 12.65 -1.39 9.79
CA ALA A 215 11.44 -0.65 9.42
C ALA A 215 11.14 0.57 10.33
N GLU A 216 11.80 0.67 11.48
CA GLU A 216 11.63 1.75 12.46
C GLU A 216 12.72 2.83 12.33
N VAL A 217 13.58 2.71 11.32
CA VAL A 217 14.71 3.61 11.07
C VAL A 217 14.50 4.37 9.76
N GLU A 218 14.68 5.68 9.81
CA GLU A 218 14.69 6.57 8.65
C GLU A 218 16.11 7.13 8.45
N TYR A 219 16.52 7.31 7.20
CA TYR A 219 17.81 7.87 6.89
C TYR A 219 17.66 9.34 6.55
N GLU A 220 18.45 10.19 7.21
CA GLU A 220 18.49 11.63 7.00
C GLU A 220 19.90 12.08 6.61
N ASP A 221 19.99 13.03 5.66
CA ASP A 221 21.27 13.62 5.30
C ASP A 221 21.70 14.59 6.40
N ILE A 222 22.84 14.27 7.02
CA ILE A 222 23.40 15.06 8.11
C ILE A 222 24.83 15.48 7.82
N VAL A 223 25.33 16.39 8.64
CA VAL A 223 26.74 16.75 8.70
C VAL A 223 27.31 16.22 10.01
N SER A 224 28.36 15.39 9.93
CA SER A 224 29.06 14.81 11.09
C SER A 224 30.48 15.32 11.22
N THR A 225 31.01 15.21 12.45
CA THR A 225 32.43 15.37 12.69
C THR A 225 33.17 14.16 12.15
N GLN A 226 34.20 14.41 11.35
CA GLN A 226 35.17 13.41 10.94
C GLN A 226 36.52 13.68 11.61
N ILE A 227 37.24 12.60 11.98
CA ILE A 227 38.54 12.69 12.64
C ILE A 227 39.52 11.69 12.06
N ASP A 228 40.81 12.09 12.00
CA ASP A 228 41.96 11.21 11.74
C ASP A 228 42.73 11.00 13.03
N VAL A 229 42.93 9.77 13.47
CA VAL A 229 43.56 9.43 14.75
C VAL A 229 44.75 8.48 14.56
N ALA A 230 45.87 8.82 15.16
CA ALA A 230 47.12 8.06 15.10
C ALA A 230 47.22 7.04 16.25
N PHE A 231 47.47 5.78 15.92
CA PHE A 231 47.73 4.69 16.88
C PHE A 231 49.19 4.29 16.76
N GLU A 232 50.00 4.45 17.81
CA GLU A 232 51.41 4.08 17.81
C GLU A 232 51.61 2.56 17.66
N ILE A 233 52.35 2.10 16.66
CA ILE A 233 52.71 0.70 16.48
C ILE A 233 53.79 0.32 17.48
N VAL A 234 53.54 -0.71 18.30
CA VAL A 234 54.43 -1.08 19.42
C VAL A 234 55.81 -1.48 18.93
N GLU A 235 55.87 -2.33 17.91
CA GLU A 235 57.14 -2.70 17.25
C GLU A 235 57.16 -2.01 15.89
N ASN A 236 57.92 -0.89 15.80
CA ASN A 236 58.03 -0.13 14.58
C ASN A 236 58.49 -1.03 13.43
N PRO A 237 57.66 -1.19 12.35
CA PRO A 237 58.04 -2.02 11.22
C PRO A 237 59.18 -1.48 10.36
N PHE A 238 59.51 -0.19 10.49
CA PHE A 238 60.46 0.54 9.64
C PHE A 238 61.44 1.36 10.47
N PRO A 239 62.22 0.74 11.41
CA PRO A 239 63.07 1.48 12.36
C PRO A 239 64.23 2.20 11.68
N GLU A 240 64.62 1.79 10.46
CA GLU A 240 65.63 2.45 9.64
C GLU A 240 65.14 3.71 8.92
N LEU A 241 63.81 3.91 8.82
CA LEU A 241 63.20 5.03 8.12
C LEU A 241 62.63 6.07 9.07
N VAL A 242 62.07 5.65 10.20
CA VAL A 242 61.39 6.50 11.16
C VAL A 242 61.62 6.01 12.61
N GLU A 243 61.64 6.92 13.58
CA GLU A 243 61.80 6.58 15.01
C GLU A 243 60.56 5.84 15.58
N LYS A 244 59.36 6.30 15.15
CA LYS A 244 58.06 5.70 15.50
C LYS A 244 57.18 5.64 14.27
N ALA A 245 56.40 4.56 14.19
CA ALA A 245 55.35 4.38 13.17
C ALA A 245 53.95 4.42 13.81
N PHE A 246 53.00 5.04 13.13
CA PHE A 246 51.62 5.17 13.54
C PHE A 246 50.70 4.66 12.45
N ALA A 247 49.74 3.86 12.83
CA ALA A 247 48.59 3.52 11.98
C ALA A 247 47.54 4.64 12.11
N VAL A 248 47.12 5.22 11.00
CA VAL A 248 46.14 6.30 11.03
C VAL A 248 44.77 5.73 10.63
N ILE A 249 43.79 5.90 11.50
CA ILE A 249 42.40 5.58 11.19
C ILE A 249 41.59 6.86 10.97
N TRP A 250 40.54 6.73 10.19
CA TRP A 250 39.53 7.76 9.97
C TRP A 250 38.19 7.29 10.46
N THR A 251 37.39 8.17 11.09
CA THR A 251 36.03 7.86 11.50
C THR A 251 35.15 9.11 11.52
N THR A 252 33.87 8.91 11.24
CA THR A 252 32.77 9.89 11.37
C THR A 252 31.99 9.73 12.70
N THR A 253 32.39 8.75 13.51
CA THR A 253 31.79 8.43 14.81
C THR A 253 32.90 8.50 15.92
N PRO A 254 33.36 9.68 16.29
CA PRO A 254 34.47 9.82 17.29
C PRO A 254 34.21 9.06 18.60
N TRP A 255 32.95 8.92 18.98
CA TRP A 255 32.52 8.24 20.21
C TRP A 255 32.78 6.73 20.21
N THR A 256 33.17 6.11 19.10
CA THR A 256 33.54 4.68 19.09
C THR A 256 35.03 4.46 19.44
N ILE A 257 35.87 5.49 19.39
CA ILE A 257 37.30 5.39 19.77
C ILE A 257 37.49 4.94 21.24
N PRO A 258 36.69 5.44 22.24
CA PRO A 258 36.83 4.98 23.62
C PRO A 258 36.59 3.48 23.86
N VAL A 259 36.06 2.77 22.88
CA VAL A 259 35.79 1.31 22.96
C VAL A 259 36.53 0.53 21.86
N ASN A 260 37.49 1.15 21.20
CA ASN A 260 38.33 0.50 20.19
C ASN A 260 39.10 -0.70 20.79
N GLN A 261 39.14 -1.82 20.09
CA GLN A 261 39.83 -3.06 20.51
C GLN A 261 40.87 -3.57 19.52
N ALA A 262 40.77 -3.22 18.23
CA ALA A 262 41.66 -3.68 17.17
C ALA A 262 41.73 -2.66 16.04
N LEU A 263 42.59 -2.91 15.06
CA LEU A 263 42.69 -2.18 13.79
C LEU A 263 42.57 -3.19 12.64
N ALA A 264 41.67 -2.95 11.69
CA ALA A 264 41.55 -3.80 10.50
C ALA A 264 42.36 -3.23 9.32
N TYR A 265 42.95 -4.13 8.52
CA TYR A 265 43.68 -3.82 7.31
C TYR A 265 43.29 -4.77 6.17
N GLY A 266 43.39 -4.31 4.92
CA GLY A 266 43.23 -5.16 3.74
C GLY A 266 44.55 -5.83 3.37
N SER A 267 44.60 -7.17 3.32
CA SER A 267 45.84 -7.90 3.08
C SER A 267 46.50 -7.54 1.73
N ASP A 268 45.69 -7.32 0.71
CA ASP A 268 46.14 -7.00 -0.67
C ASP A 268 46.24 -5.50 -0.93
N VAL A 269 45.79 -4.65 0.00
CA VAL A 269 45.88 -3.20 -0.11
C VAL A 269 47.32 -2.78 -0.04
N GLU A 270 47.76 -1.84 -0.90
CA GLU A 270 49.05 -1.19 -0.81
C GLU A 270 48.97 -0.04 0.17
N TYR A 271 49.88 0.00 1.17
CA TYR A 271 50.00 1.07 2.15
C TYR A 271 51.24 1.90 1.88
N ALA A 272 51.16 3.16 2.28
CA ALA A 272 52.28 4.12 2.22
C ALA A 272 52.67 4.58 3.61
N LEU A 273 53.97 4.67 3.86
CA LEU A 273 54.57 5.31 5.02
C LEU A 273 54.89 6.75 4.68
N ILE A 274 54.18 7.69 5.27
CA ILE A 274 54.39 9.14 5.15
C ILE A 274 55.30 9.56 6.29
N ARG A 275 56.48 10.10 5.97
CA ARG A 275 57.43 10.56 7.00
C ARG A 275 57.30 12.07 7.23
N GLU A 276 57.14 12.43 8.49
CA GLU A 276 57.16 13.81 8.98
C GLU A 276 58.09 13.91 10.20
N GLY A 277 59.21 14.59 10.03
CA GLY A 277 60.25 14.60 11.07
C GLY A 277 60.78 13.20 11.37
N GLY A 278 60.76 12.78 12.63
CA GLY A 278 61.15 11.43 13.08
C GLY A 278 60.01 10.40 13.05
N TYR A 279 58.79 10.79 12.67
CA TYR A 279 57.59 9.97 12.75
C TYR A 279 57.12 9.50 11.37
N GLY A 280 56.52 8.31 11.33
CA GLY A 280 55.93 7.73 10.12
C GLY A 280 54.42 7.45 10.31
N TYR A 281 53.63 7.85 9.36
CA TYR A 281 52.19 7.66 9.35
C TYR A 281 51.78 6.72 8.22
N ILE A 282 51.09 5.64 8.56
CA ILE A 282 50.66 4.58 7.63
C ILE A 282 49.21 4.81 7.21
N VAL A 283 48.99 4.96 5.89
CA VAL A 283 47.69 5.04 5.24
C VAL A 283 47.71 4.25 3.93
N ALA A 284 46.56 3.89 3.34
CA ALA A 284 46.49 3.28 2.02
C ALA A 284 47.14 4.22 0.98
N ALA A 285 47.91 3.63 0.06
CA ALA A 285 48.70 4.37 -0.93
C ALA A 285 47.82 5.26 -1.83
N ASP A 286 46.63 4.79 -2.17
CA ASP A 286 45.66 5.52 -3.00
C ASP A 286 44.99 6.70 -2.27
N LEU A 287 45.05 6.72 -0.94
CA LEU A 287 44.40 7.73 -0.11
C LEU A 287 45.38 8.77 0.47
N VAL A 288 46.65 8.73 0.09
CA VAL A 288 47.71 9.64 0.61
C VAL A 288 47.34 11.11 0.38
N GLU A 289 46.96 11.47 -0.85
CA GLU A 289 46.68 12.87 -1.20
C GLU A 289 45.46 13.41 -0.45
N ASP A 290 44.38 12.59 -0.35
CA ASP A 290 43.16 12.99 0.35
C ASP A 290 43.37 13.11 1.86
N THR A 291 44.19 12.22 2.43
CA THR A 291 44.52 12.24 3.84
C THR A 291 45.40 13.47 4.16
N GLN A 292 46.46 13.71 3.38
CA GLN A 292 47.31 14.90 3.56
C GLN A 292 46.52 16.21 3.40
N ARG A 293 45.52 16.25 2.50
CA ARG A 293 44.66 17.41 2.33
C ARG A 293 43.81 17.67 3.58
N ARG A 294 43.30 16.63 4.28
CA ARG A 294 42.58 16.77 5.56
C ARG A 294 43.51 17.29 6.70
N TRP A 295 44.75 16.94 6.65
CA TRP A 295 45.74 17.39 7.66
C TRP A 295 46.22 18.83 7.46
N MET A 296 45.87 19.48 6.34
CA MET A 296 46.24 20.88 6.05
C MET A 296 44.96 21.77 5.92
N PRO A 297 44.92 22.96 6.58
CA PRO A 297 45.89 23.48 7.57
C PRO A 297 45.80 22.72 8.88
N PRO A 298 46.90 22.64 9.65
CA PRO A 298 46.89 21.97 10.93
C PRO A 298 45.94 22.66 11.90
N GLU A 299 45.16 21.87 12.68
CA GLU A 299 44.36 22.42 13.76
C GLU A 299 45.26 23.15 14.80
N PRO A 300 44.75 24.21 15.47
CA PRO A 300 45.50 24.88 16.54
C PRO A 300 45.84 23.87 17.65
N GLY A 301 47.13 23.68 17.90
CA GLY A 301 47.66 22.76 18.91
C GLY A 301 47.97 21.34 18.40
N THR A 302 47.83 21.06 17.09
CA THR A 302 48.34 19.83 16.45
C THR A 302 49.70 20.04 15.80
N VAL A 303 50.43 18.95 15.59
CA VAL A 303 51.68 18.98 14.82
C VAL A 303 51.28 19.10 13.34
N ALA A 304 51.85 20.03 12.60
CA ALA A 304 51.65 20.17 11.16
C ALA A 304 52.26 18.96 10.44
N ILE A 305 51.40 18.09 9.87
CA ILE A 305 51.85 16.86 9.21
C ILE A 305 51.51 16.84 7.71
N GLY A 306 51.03 17.93 7.15
CA GLY A 306 50.51 17.98 5.79
C GLY A 306 51.53 18.05 4.64
N GLY A 307 52.86 17.93 4.93
CA GLY A 307 53.89 18.01 3.90
C GLY A 307 54.85 16.81 3.85
N GLY A 308 54.54 15.73 4.55
CA GLY A 308 55.40 14.55 4.63
C GLY A 308 55.60 13.82 3.31
N ASP A 309 56.81 13.31 3.08
CA ASP A 309 57.16 12.51 1.91
C ASP A 309 56.74 11.04 2.11
N VAL A 310 56.19 10.39 1.06
CA VAL A 310 56.04 8.94 1.03
C VAL A 310 57.43 8.31 0.90
N VAL A 311 57.93 7.68 1.97
CA VAL A 311 59.25 7.09 2.03
C VAL A 311 59.28 5.58 1.82
N HIS A 312 58.13 4.92 1.92
CA HIS A 312 58.05 3.49 1.70
C HIS A 312 56.61 3.08 1.30
N ARG A 313 56.50 2.02 0.49
CA ARG A 313 55.20 1.37 0.13
C ARG A 313 55.32 -0.12 0.41
N PHE A 314 54.24 -0.71 0.91
CA PHE A 314 54.24 -2.11 1.31
C PHE A 314 52.84 -2.69 1.23
N LYS A 315 52.70 -4.01 1.23
CA LYS A 315 51.41 -4.70 1.26
C LYS A 315 50.86 -4.81 2.67
N GLY A 316 49.54 -4.71 2.81
CA GLY A 316 48.91 -4.81 4.12
C GLY A 316 49.22 -6.12 4.87
N SER A 317 49.50 -7.21 4.17
CA SER A 317 49.98 -8.46 4.75
C SER A 317 51.20 -8.33 5.65
N GLU A 318 52.02 -7.27 5.51
CA GLU A 318 53.17 -6.97 6.37
C GLU A 318 52.79 -6.42 7.77
N LEU A 319 51.53 -6.01 7.95
CA LEU A 319 50.93 -5.63 9.23
C LEU A 319 50.50 -6.82 10.08
N ALA A 320 50.47 -8.04 9.50
CA ALA A 320 50.08 -9.25 10.18
C ALA A 320 50.88 -9.51 11.46
N GLY A 321 50.16 -9.84 12.55
CA GLY A 321 50.77 -10.15 13.85
C GLY A 321 51.30 -8.94 14.64
N ARG A 322 51.18 -7.74 14.11
CA ARG A 322 51.57 -6.51 14.82
C ARG A 322 50.49 -6.01 15.76
N THR A 323 50.89 -5.12 16.67
CA THR A 323 49.96 -4.48 17.63
C THR A 323 50.22 -2.97 17.68
N ALA A 324 49.17 -2.23 17.94
CA ALA A 324 49.27 -0.80 18.24
C ALA A 324 48.86 -0.51 19.69
N ARG A 325 49.20 0.72 20.14
CA ARG A 325 48.77 1.27 21.44
C ARG A 325 47.52 2.14 21.21
N HIS A 326 46.55 1.99 22.09
CA HIS A 326 45.45 2.94 22.13
C HIS A 326 45.97 4.36 22.50
N PRO A 327 45.46 5.43 21.87
CA PRO A 327 45.86 6.80 22.19
C PRO A 327 45.84 7.12 23.69
N MET A 328 44.81 6.63 24.39
CA MET A 328 44.62 6.84 25.83
C MET A 328 45.23 5.72 26.70
N HIS A 329 46.24 4.99 26.22
CA HIS A 329 46.85 3.85 26.94
C HIS A 329 47.37 4.19 28.34
N ALA A 330 47.70 5.44 28.58
CA ALA A 330 48.17 5.93 29.89
C ALA A 330 47.10 5.82 30.99
N LEU A 331 45.80 5.69 30.63
CA LEU A 331 44.74 5.46 31.60
C LEU A 331 44.77 4.06 32.22
N GLY A 332 45.55 3.14 31.67
CA GLY A 332 45.65 1.77 32.20
C GLY A 332 44.44 0.89 31.85
N GLY A 333 44.33 -0.24 32.51
CA GLY A 333 43.18 -1.16 32.37
C GLY A 333 42.88 -1.56 30.92
N PHE A 334 41.64 -1.33 30.47
CA PHE A 334 41.23 -1.59 29.08
C PHE A 334 42.12 -0.89 28.06
N PHE A 335 42.49 0.37 28.30
CA PHE A 335 43.23 1.20 27.35
C PHE A 335 44.70 0.78 27.21
N ALA A 336 45.29 0.12 28.20
CA ALA A 336 46.65 -0.40 28.14
C ALA A 336 46.79 -1.71 27.38
N ARG A 337 45.66 -2.38 27.06
CA ARG A 337 45.68 -3.63 26.24
C ARG A 337 46.24 -3.32 24.85
N PRO A 338 47.04 -4.22 24.24
CA PRO A 338 47.47 -4.10 22.84
C PRO A 338 46.25 -4.09 21.88
N ARG A 339 46.33 -3.35 20.81
CA ARG A 339 45.40 -3.32 19.68
C ARG A 339 45.96 -4.15 18.51
N PRO A 340 45.55 -5.42 18.34
CA PRO A 340 46.04 -6.25 17.22
C PRO A 340 45.59 -5.69 15.88
N PHE A 341 46.41 -5.91 14.85
CA PHE A 341 46.01 -5.73 13.46
C PHE A 341 45.36 -7.01 12.97
N LEU A 342 44.13 -6.88 12.41
CA LEU A 342 43.32 -7.97 11.91
C LEU A 342 43.09 -7.82 10.40
N ALA A 343 43.24 -8.90 9.64
CA ALA A 343 42.92 -8.88 8.21
C ALA A 343 41.40 -8.88 8.03
N GLY A 344 40.89 -7.90 7.29
CA GLY A 344 39.44 -7.74 7.02
C GLY A 344 39.18 -7.52 5.53
N ASP A 345 38.36 -8.38 4.89
CA ASP A 345 38.02 -8.31 3.46
C ASP A 345 37.13 -7.10 3.14
N PHE A 346 36.46 -6.51 4.14
CA PHE A 346 35.61 -5.31 4.01
C PHE A 346 36.41 -4.00 3.96
N VAL A 347 37.74 -4.03 4.16
CA VAL A 347 38.56 -2.83 4.11
C VAL A 347 38.70 -2.34 2.67
N THR A 348 38.20 -1.12 2.40
CA THR A 348 38.24 -0.47 1.09
C THR A 348 39.16 0.74 1.07
N THR A 349 39.48 1.23 -0.11
CA THR A 349 40.27 2.45 -0.35
C THR A 349 39.48 3.57 -1.03
N ASP A 350 38.13 3.52 -0.91
CA ASP A 350 37.24 4.52 -1.51
C ASP A 350 37.19 5.81 -0.70
N SER A 351 37.47 5.72 0.61
CA SER A 351 37.47 6.86 1.53
C SER A 351 38.27 6.55 2.80
N GLY A 352 38.52 7.59 3.60
CA GLY A 352 39.21 7.43 4.89
C GLY A 352 40.73 7.34 4.78
N THR A 353 41.33 6.34 5.41
CA THR A 353 42.80 6.08 5.44
C THR A 353 43.18 4.66 5.01
N GLY A 354 42.20 3.80 4.67
CA GLY A 354 42.41 2.39 4.35
C GLY A 354 42.78 1.52 5.56
N LEU A 355 42.71 2.05 6.77
CA LEU A 355 42.79 1.33 8.03
C LEU A 355 41.53 1.63 8.82
N VAL A 356 40.89 0.59 9.35
CA VAL A 356 39.61 0.71 10.08
C VAL A 356 39.81 0.39 11.55
N HIS A 357 39.38 1.29 12.44
CA HIS A 357 39.35 0.97 13.85
C HIS A 357 38.18 0.03 14.17
N MET A 358 38.41 -0.93 15.03
CA MET A 358 37.44 -1.98 15.33
C MET A 358 36.86 -1.78 16.73
N SER A 359 35.53 -1.72 16.78
CA SER A 359 34.73 -1.55 18.00
C SER A 359 33.59 -2.55 18.01
N PRO A 360 33.80 -3.79 18.50
CA PRO A 360 32.84 -4.91 18.41
C PRO A 360 31.49 -4.62 19.08
N ASP A 361 31.40 -3.57 19.89
CA ASP A 361 30.14 -3.12 20.49
C ASP A 361 29.24 -2.33 19.53
N HIS A 362 29.81 -1.79 18.41
CA HIS A 362 29.16 -0.74 17.63
C HIS A 362 29.21 -0.93 16.09
N GLY A 363 29.58 -2.09 15.60
CA GLY A 363 29.59 -2.45 14.18
C GLY A 363 29.43 -3.95 14.00
N GLU A 364 28.69 -4.39 12.99
CA GLU A 364 28.48 -5.82 12.71
C GLU A 364 29.77 -6.47 12.18
N ASP A 365 30.43 -5.87 11.19
CA ASP A 365 31.71 -6.34 10.68
C ASP A 365 32.80 -6.32 11.78
N ASP A 366 32.79 -5.28 12.63
CA ASP A 366 33.67 -5.17 13.78
C ASP A 366 33.45 -6.32 14.76
N PHE A 367 32.19 -6.63 15.04
CA PHE A 367 31.79 -7.71 15.94
C PHE A 367 32.26 -9.08 15.42
N ASP A 368 31.99 -9.39 14.17
CA ASP A 368 32.30 -10.68 13.58
C ASP A 368 33.81 -10.91 13.49
N LEU A 369 34.56 -9.92 13.00
CA LEU A 369 36.02 -10.02 12.90
C LEU A 369 36.68 -10.09 14.27
N CYS A 370 36.30 -9.25 15.23
CA CYS A 370 36.80 -9.28 16.59
C CYS A 370 36.49 -10.59 17.30
N LYS A 371 35.27 -11.09 17.21
CA LYS A 371 34.85 -12.35 17.81
C LYS A 371 35.59 -13.56 17.24
N ALA A 372 35.82 -13.60 15.94
CA ALA A 372 36.61 -14.64 15.27
C ALA A 372 38.08 -14.64 15.79
N ASN A 373 38.55 -13.51 16.32
CA ASN A 373 39.90 -13.36 16.90
C ASN A 373 39.90 -13.34 18.45
N GLY A 374 38.80 -13.73 19.11
CA GLY A 374 38.71 -13.86 20.58
C GLY A 374 38.62 -12.52 21.33
N LEU A 375 38.17 -11.45 20.67
CA LEU A 375 37.89 -10.15 21.25
C LEU A 375 36.38 -9.98 21.45
N ASP A 376 35.90 -10.05 22.68
CA ASP A 376 34.51 -9.90 23.05
C ASP A 376 34.09 -8.44 23.28
N PRO A 377 32.82 -8.07 23.07
CA PRO A 377 32.29 -6.75 23.43
C PRO A 377 32.51 -6.38 24.90
N VAL A 378 32.63 -5.09 25.17
CA VAL A 378 32.91 -4.58 26.53
C VAL A 378 31.71 -3.92 27.18
N PHE A 379 30.61 -3.72 26.46
CA PHE A 379 29.35 -3.15 26.92
C PHE A 379 29.53 -1.80 27.64
N ALA A 380 30.36 -0.92 27.07
CA ALA A 380 30.75 0.34 27.72
C ALA A 380 29.66 1.41 27.62
N VAL A 381 28.84 1.38 26.55
CA VAL A 381 27.77 2.36 26.30
C VAL A 381 26.43 1.82 26.80
N GLU A 382 25.79 2.56 27.71
CA GLU A 382 24.50 2.23 28.30
C GLU A 382 23.31 2.55 27.42
N GLY A 383 22.09 2.16 27.85
CA GLY A 383 20.88 2.31 27.06
C GLY A 383 20.52 3.76 26.71
N ASP A 384 20.93 4.75 27.52
CA ASP A 384 20.73 6.18 27.28
C ASP A 384 21.85 6.82 26.42
N GLY A 385 22.78 6.00 25.92
CA GLY A 385 23.91 6.44 25.11
C GLY A 385 25.06 7.09 25.86
N LYS A 386 25.15 6.89 27.17
CA LYS A 386 26.32 7.32 27.95
C LYS A 386 27.25 6.15 28.18
N TYR A 387 28.53 6.46 28.36
CA TYR A 387 29.44 5.45 28.89
C TYR A 387 29.14 5.18 30.38
N ARG A 388 29.28 3.92 30.78
CA ARG A 388 29.14 3.52 32.19
C ARG A 388 29.98 4.46 33.10
N GLU A 389 29.48 4.74 34.28
CA GLU A 389 30.18 5.64 35.24
C GLU A 389 31.57 5.15 35.61
N ASP A 390 31.81 3.84 35.62
CA ASP A 390 33.09 3.21 35.92
C ASP A 390 34.04 3.14 34.70
N TRP A 391 33.62 3.62 33.50
CA TRP A 391 34.46 3.63 32.32
C TRP A 391 35.56 4.70 32.46
N ALA A 392 36.83 4.29 32.41
CA ALA A 392 37.94 5.15 32.76
C ALA A 392 38.14 6.40 31.88
N TRP A 393 37.55 6.39 30.64
CA TRP A 393 37.55 7.56 29.77
C TRP A 393 36.11 7.96 29.45
N LEU A 394 35.70 9.18 29.82
CA LEU A 394 34.40 9.78 29.56
C LEU A 394 33.22 9.12 30.32
N GLY A 395 33.47 8.28 31.33
CA GLY A 395 32.45 7.64 32.15
C GLY A 395 31.47 8.65 32.76
N GLY A 396 30.18 8.38 32.65
CA GLY A 396 29.08 9.23 33.14
C GLY A 396 28.89 10.57 32.42
N GLN A 397 29.72 10.89 31.41
CA GLN A 397 29.59 12.12 30.64
C GLN A 397 28.48 12.03 29.58
N GLY A 398 28.26 13.08 28.80
CA GLY A 398 27.18 13.26 27.87
C GLY A 398 26.92 12.10 26.90
N SER A 399 25.73 12.05 26.34
CA SER A 399 25.34 10.98 25.41
C SER A 399 26.10 11.04 24.09
N VAL A 400 26.47 9.88 23.56
CA VAL A 400 27.22 9.71 22.29
C VAL A 400 26.47 10.28 21.05
N ILE A 401 25.16 10.50 21.11
CA ILE A 401 24.42 11.18 20.05
C ILE A 401 24.45 12.71 20.13
N ASN A 402 25.03 13.28 21.21
CA ASN A 402 25.11 14.72 21.38
C ASN A 402 26.18 15.32 20.45
N LEU A 403 25.76 16.28 19.61
CA LEU A 403 26.66 16.94 18.66
C LEU A 403 27.87 17.62 19.34
N LYS A 404 27.67 18.25 20.49
CA LYS A 404 28.76 18.88 21.25
C LYS A 404 29.77 17.88 21.82
N PHE A 405 29.32 16.65 22.10
CA PHE A 405 30.18 15.60 22.61
C PHE A 405 31.17 15.10 21.54
N ASN A 406 30.69 15.07 20.29
CA ASN A 406 31.47 14.65 19.11
C ASN A 406 32.11 15.81 18.32
N ALA A 407 31.98 17.06 18.77
CA ALA A 407 32.47 18.21 18.03
C ALA A 407 34.01 18.23 17.99
N PRO A 408 34.65 18.91 17.02
CA PRO A 408 36.12 19.07 16.99
C PRO A 408 36.70 19.71 18.26
N ASP A 409 35.92 20.51 18.97
CA ASP A 409 36.27 21.11 20.29
C ASP A 409 35.61 20.35 21.47
N GLY A 410 34.95 19.22 21.20
CA GLY A 410 34.31 18.37 22.20
C GLY A 410 35.32 17.55 23.01
N PRO A 411 34.85 16.88 24.09
CA PRO A 411 35.74 16.20 25.05
C PRO A 411 36.59 15.11 24.38
N ILE A 412 36.02 14.31 23.44
CA ILE A 412 36.77 13.25 22.77
C ILE A 412 37.94 13.80 21.96
N CYS A 413 37.69 14.79 21.13
CA CYS A 413 38.70 15.39 20.28
C CYS A 413 39.71 16.17 21.11
N SER A 414 39.28 16.81 22.20
CA SER A 414 40.21 17.53 23.11
C SER A 414 41.17 16.57 23.80
N ASP A 415 40.69 15.46 24.36
CA ASP A 415 41.53 14.47 25.02
C ASP A 415 42.48 13.76 24.05
N LEU A 416 42.03 13.45 22.82
CA LEU A 416 42.87 12.89 21.75
C LEU A 416 43.97 13.89 21.31
N ARG A 417 43.65 15.17 21.27
CA ARG A 417 44.61 16.26 20.97
C ARG A 417 45.67 16.37 22.07
N ASP A 418 45.25 16.36 23.34
CA ASP A 418 46.13 16.39 24.48
C ASP A 418 47.05 15.15 24.54
N ALA A 419 46.54 14.00 24.08
CA ALA A 419 47.33 12.78 23.93
C ALA A 419 48.29 12.81 22.71
N GLY A 420 48.20 13.83 21.86
CA GLY A 420 49.01 13.97 20.65
C GLY A 420 48.64 13.00 19.53
N ALA A 421 47.43 12.44 19.57
CA ALA A 421 46.96 11.41 18.64
C ALA A 421 45.98 11.95 17.58
N LEU A 422 45.38 13.11 17.79
CA LEU A 422 44.46 13.73 16.83
C LEU A 422 45.23 14.42 15.72
N LEU A 423 45.11 13.98 14.48
CA LEU A 423 45.81 14.56 13.33
C LEU A 423 44.93 15.59 12.60
N ALA A 424 43.67 15.30 12.47
CA ALA A 424 42.67 16.21 11.89
C ALA A 424 41.31 16.03 12.54
N ALA A 425 40.51 17.10 12.57
CA ALA A 425 39.10 17.06 12.95
C ALA A 425 38.35 18.18 12.22
N SER A 426 37.23 17.85 11.57
CA SER A 426 36.36 18.83 10.93
C SER A 426 34.89 18.41 11.06
N ALA A 427 33.99 19.39 11.13
CA ALA A 427 32.54 19.15 11.25
C ALA A 427 31.83 19.45 9.91
N ASP A 428 32.26 18.81 8.83
CA ASP A 428 31.83 19.11 7.46
C ASP A 428 31.48 17.86 6.62
N TYR A 429 31.59 16.66 7.21
CA TYR A 429 31.32 15.41 6.48
C TYR A 429 29.82 15.18 6.30
N LYS A 430 29.39 15.22 5.03
CA LYS A 430 27.99 15.03 4.65
C LYS A 430 27.73 13.56 4.30
N HIS A 431 26.79 12.95 4.97
CA HIS A 431 26.36 11.57 4.69
C HIS A 431 24.95 11.30 5.17
N SER A 432 24.36 10.21 4.69
CA SER A 432 23.09 9.69 5.18
C SER A 432 23.31 8.95 6.49
N TYR A 433 22.46 9.17 7.50
CA TYR A 433 22.62 8.60 8.84
C TYR A 433 21.27 8.11 9.41
N PRO A 434 21.23 6.94 10.08
CA PRO A 434 20.01 6.39 10.62
C PRO A 434 19.46 7.19 11.81
N HIS A 435 18.15 7.46 11.77
CA HIS A 435 17.40 8.14 12.82
C HIS A 435 16.18 7.32 13.21
N SER A 436 15.78 7.34 14.48
CA SER A 436 14.52 6.74 14.92
C SER A 436 13.35 7.45 14.24
N TRP A 437 12.44 6.70 13.66
CA TRP A 437 11.25 7.23 13.00
C TRP A 437 10.33 8.04 13.94
N ARG A 438 10.41 7.81 15.27
CA ARG A 438 9.55 8.45 16.29
C ARG A 438 10.19 9.68 16.90
N SER A 439 11.35 9.53 17.56
CA SER A 439 12.03 10.64 18.21
C SER A 439 12.77 11.54 17.24
N LYS A 440 13.05 11.06 16.01
CA LYS A 440 13.95 11.71 15.04
C LYS A 440 15.37 11.89 15.59
N ALA A 441 15.72 11.15 16.63
CA ALA A 441 17.06 11.14 17.19
C ALA A 441 17.97 10.15 16.45
N LYS A 442 19.27 10.40 16.48
CA LYS A 442 20.28 9.52 15.91
C LYS A 442 20.21 8.13 16.54
N VAL A 443 20.25 7.11 15.69
CA VAL A 443 20.39 5.71 16.07
C VAL A 443 21.86 5.36 16.20
N ILE A 444 22.23 4.47 17.11
CA ILE A 444 23.56 3.89 17.24
C ILE A 444 23.47 2.36 17.08
N TYR A 445 24.55 1.71 16.68
CA TYR A 445 24.71 0.29 16.93
C TYR A 445 25.17 0.08 18.38
N ARG A 446 24.51 -0.84 19.07
CA ARG A 446 24.83 -1.17 20.46
C ARG A 446 24.77 -2.67 20.70
N CYS A 447 25.87 -3.25 21.13
CA CYS A 447 25.86 -4.64 21.56
C CYS A 447 25.16 -4.75 22.91
N THR A 448 24.13 -5.59 22.96
CA THR A 448 23.35 -5.88 24.16
C THR A 448 22.71 -7.25 24.05
N PRO A 449 22.50 -7.99 25.15
CA PRO A 449 21.77 -9.25 25.09
C PRO A 449 20.36 -9.04 24.53
N GLN A 450 20.01 -9.78 23.46
CA GLN A 450 18.72 -9.72 22.77
C GLN A 450 18.24 -11.14 22.45
N TRP A 451 16.97 -11.28 22.09
CA TRP A 451 16.37 -12.50 21.59
C TRP A 451 16.24 -12.45 20.08
N PHE A 452 16.66 -13.52 19.41
CA PHE A 452 16.72 -13.60 17.96
C PHE A 452 16.03 -14.85 17.44
N VAL A 453 15.40 -14.73 16.25
CA VAL A 453 15.06 -15.84 15.37
C VAL A 453 16.17 -16.01 14.33
N PRO A 454 16.85 -17.15 14.27
CA PRO A 454 17.92 -17.40 13.30
C PRO A 454 17.35 -17.58 11.90
N MET A 455 17.91 -16.88 10.91
CA MET A 455 17.48 -16.97 9.52
C MET A 455 18.05 -18.21 8.80
N ASP A 456 19.23 -18.67 9.21
CA ASP A 456 20.00 -19.69 8.48
C ASP A 456 20.12 -21.03 9.26
N LYS A 457 19.40 -21.17 10.35
CA LYS A 457 19.29 -22.46 11.08
C LYS A 457 18.28 -23.37 10.40
N VAL A 458 18.62 -24.64 10.23
CA VAL A 458 17.76 -25.65 9.63
C VAL A 458 16.53 -25.91 10.51
N MET A 459 15.35 -25.86 9.93
CA MET A 459 14.05 -26.06 10.57
C MET A 459 13.62 -27.53 10.47
N THR A 460 14.04 -28.38 11.41
CA THR A 460 13.77 -29.81 11.38
C THR A 460 12.29 -30.20 11.54
N HIS A 461 11.44 -29.28 11.97
CA HIS A 461 10.00 -29.45 12.15
C HIS A 461 9.18 -29.10 10.88
N ILE A 462 9.82 -28.53 9.85
CA ILE A 462 9.20 -28.23 8.57
C ILE A 462 9.57 -29.30 7.57
N GLU A 463 8.56 -29.96 6.97
CA GLU A 463 8.77 -30.92 5.92
C GLU A 463 9.34 -30.26 4.65
N PRO A 464 10.38 -30.89 4.02
CA PRO A 464 10.90 -30.39 2.75
C PRO A 464 9.82 -30.42 1.67
N LYS A 465 9.60 -29.30 0.99
CA LYS A 465 8.74 -29.28 -0.20
C LYS A 465 9.55 -29.73 -1.41
N PRO A 466 9.00 -30.60 -2.28
CA PRO A 466 9.65 -30.96 -3.53
C PRO A 466 9.83 -29.68 -4.37
N PRO A 467 10.98 -29.52 -5.07
CA PRO A 467 11.16 -28.41 -5.99
C PRO A 467 10.04 -28.44 -7.02
N ARG A 468 9.37 -27.30 -7.23
CA ARG A 468 8.45 -27.17 -8.36
C ARG A 468 9.25 -27.43 -9.63
N GLU A 469 8.78 -28.36 -10.47
CA GLU A 469 9.24 -28.44 -11.87
C GLU A 469 9.09 -27.03 -12.44
N LYS A 470 10.23 -26.39 -12.79
CA LYS A 470 10.23 -25.14 -13.53
C LYS A 470 9.57 -25.45 -14.85
N ARG A 471 8.30 -25.11 -14.99
CA ARG A 471 7.56 -25.12 -16.25
C ARG A 471 8.20 -24.07 -17.14
N TRP A 472 9.22 -24.46 -17.88
CA TRP A 472 9.72 -23.72 -19.03
C TRP A 472 8.69 -23.90 -20.14
N GLU A 473 7.80 -22.98 -20.28
CA GLU A 473 7.11 -22.75 -21.54
C GLU A 473 8.16 -22.15 -22.49
N ASN A 474 8.51 -22.93 -23.51
CA ASN A 474 9.45 -22.64 -24.61
C ASN A 474 10.95 -22.71 -24.30
N GLU A 475 11.51 -23.91 -24.25
CA GLU A 475 12.68 -24.35 -25.00
C GLU A 475 13.14 -25.69 -24.42
N GLY A 476 13.20 -26.74 -25.26
CA GLY A 476 13.51 -28.07 -24.85
C GLY A 476 14.97 -28.23 -24.40
N GLY A 477 15.15 -28.52 -23.13
CA GLY A 477 16.41 -28.91 -22.54
C GLY A 477 16.17 -29.62 -21.20
N ALA A 478 16.35 -30.93 -21.13
CA ALA A 478 16.32 -31.72 -19.91
C ALA A 478 17.51 -31.32 -19.01
N ILE A 479 17.24 -30.75 -17.84
CA ILE A 479 18.24 -30.66 -16.77
C ILE A 479 17.91 -31.75 -15.74
N ASN A 480 18.82 -32.69 -15.55
CA ASN A 480 18.79 -33.62 -14.43
C ASN A 480 19.03 -32.86 -13.14
N PRO A 481 18.11 -32.81 -12.17
CA PRO A 481 18.44 -32.34 -10.84
C PRO A 481 19.34 -33.38 -10.17
N HIS A 482 20.43 -32.96 -9.54
CA HIS A 482 21.19 -33.81 -8.65
C HIS A 482 20.28 -34.28 -7.51
N GLU A 483 20.10 -35.59 -7.36
CA GLU A 483 19.23 -36.22 -6.35
C GLU A 483 19.64 -35.93 -4.89
N GLU A 484 20.78 -35.28 -4.65
CA GLU A 484 21.32 -35.00 -3.30
C GLU A 484 20.74 -33.72 -2.66
N ASP A 485 20.13 -32.80 -3.42
CA ASP A 485 19.52 -31.58 -2.87
C ASP A 485 18.05 -31.73 -2.43
N LEU A 486 17.49 -32.92 -2.59
CA LEU A 486 16.04 -33.18 -2.50
C LEU A 486 15.53 -33.54 -1.10
N CYS A 487 16.36 -33.62 -0.07
CA CYS A 487 15.98 -34.18 1.24
C CYS A 487 16.40 -33.37 2.49
N ALA A 488 16.91 -32.16 2.39
CA ALA A 488 17.25 -31.36 3.56
C ALA A 488 16.09 -30.46 3.97
N ALA A 489 15.78 -30.46 5.27
CA ALA A 489 14.83 -29.47 5.82
C ALA A 489 15.35 -28.04 5.56
N PRO A 490 14.48 -27.09 5.18
CA PRO A 490 14.91 -25.74 4.80
C PRO A 490 15.34 -24.92 6.03
N THR A 491 16.15 -23.89 5.80
CA THR A 491 16.29 -22.78 6.74
C THR A 491 15.10 -21.83 6.62
N LEU A 492 14.90 -20.94 7.59
CA LEU A 492 13.83 -19.94 7.51
C LEU A 492 13.98 -19.06 6.26
N ARG A 493 15.20 -18.63 5.94
CA ARG A 493 15.51 -17.88 4.72
C ARG A 493 15.10 -18.65 3.47
N GLN A 494 15.47 -19.90 3.36
CA GLN A 494 15.14 -20.76 2.21
C GLN A 494 13.63 -20.96 2.07
N ALA A 495 12.92 -21.22 3.18
CA ALA A 495 11.48 -21.37 3.16
C ALA A 495 10.76 -20.06 2.75
N ALA A 496 11.22 -18.92 3.25
CA ALA A 496 10.67 -17.62 2.89
C ALA A 496 10.94 -17.26 1.42
N MET A 497 12.15 -17.51 0.90
CA MET A 497 12.46 -17.28 -0.51
C MET A 497 11.62 -18.16 -1.43
N GLN A 498 11.42 -19.43 -1.08
CA GLN A 498 10.52 -20.32 -1.83
C GLN A 498 9.07 -19.82 -1.79
N ALA A 499 8.59 -19.38 -0.63
CA ALA A 499 7.25 -18.82 -0.47
C ALA A 499 7.04 -17.53 -1.28
N ILE A 500 8.07 -16.69 -1.41
CA ILE A 500 8.06 -15.51 -2.29
C ILE A 500 7.93 -15.94 -3.76
N ASP A 501 8.62 -16.98 -4.19
CA ASP A 501 8.54 -17.51 -5.55
C ASP A 501 7.15 -18.08 -5.88
N ASP A 502 6.46 -18.63 -4.89
CA ASP A 502 5.12 -19.18 -5.01
C ASP A 502 4.01 -18.12 -4.94
N THR A 503 4.31 -16.90 -4.53
CA THR A 503 3.35 -15.81 -4.34
C THR A 503 3.17 -14.98 -5.60
N ARG A 504 1.91 -14.63 -5.96
CA ARG A 504 1.61 -13.65 -7.02
C ARG A 504 1.79 -12.23 -6.48
N PHE A 505 2.70 -11.45 -7.06
CA PHE A 505 2.89 -10.03 -6.74
C PHE A 505 2.28 -9.13 -7.81
N VAL A 506 1.53 -8.11 -7.37
CA VAL A 506 0.98 -7.04 -8.22
C VAL A 506 1.38 -5.69 -7.61
N PRO A 507 2.21 -4.87 -8.29
CA PRO A 507 2.94 -5.18 -9.52
C PRO A 507 4.07 -6.21 -9.32
N ALA A 508 4.47 -6.89 -10.37
CA ALA A 508 5.47 -7.98 -10.34
C ALA A 508 6.83 -7.57 -9.72
N LYS A 509 7.19 -6.27 -9.79
CA LYS A 509 8.41 -5.72 -9.17
C LYS A 509 8.46 -5.89 -7.65
N GLY A 510 7.31 -6.06 -6.98
CA GLY A 510 7.21 -6.32 -5.55
C GLY A 510 7.96 -7.58 -5.12
N ARG A 511 7.97 -8.64 -5.98
CA ARG A 511 8.70 -9.88 -5.73
C ARG A 511 10.21 -9.65 -5.56
N ASN A 512 10.83 -8.90 -6.47
CA ASN A 512 12.26 -8.62 -6.39
C ASN A 512 12.60 -7.77 -5.16
N ARG A 513 11.71 -6.85 -4.80
CA ARG A 513 11.91 -5.98 -3.64
C ARG A 513 11.89 -6.76 -2.32
N ILE A 514 10.88 -7.59 -2.07
CA ILE A 514 10.83 -8.40 -0.85
C ILE A 514 11.91 -9.49 -0.86
N GLY A 515 12.20 -10.07 -2.03
CA GLY A 515 13.22 -11.10 -2.19
C GLY A 515 14.61 -10.60 -1.77
N SER A 516 15.05 -9.46 -2.27
CA SER A 516 16.35 -8.88 -1.89
C SER A 516 16.43 -8.53 -0.40
N MET A 517 15.31 -8.10 0.20
CA MET A 517 15.24 -7.81 1.64
C MET A 517 15.35 -9.07 2.49
N VAL A 518 14.74 -10.18 2.08
CA VAL A 518 14.81 -11.46 2.81
C VAL A 518 16.17 -12.13 2.59
N GLU A 519 16.73 -12.05 1.38
CA GLU A 519 18.03 -12.65 1.03
C GLU A 519 19.16 -12.07 1.89
N GLY A 520 19.21 -10.73 2.03
CA GLY A 520 20.22 -10.02 2.84
C GLY A 520 19.86 -9.83 4.32
N ARG A 521 18.73 -10.39 4.80
CA ARG A 521 18.25 -10.11 6.15
C ARG A 521 19.13 -10.77 7.23
N PRO A 522 19.60 -10.03 8.25
CA PRO A 522 20.21 -10.63 9.44
C PRO A 522 19.18 -11.40 10.27
N ASP A 523 19.64 -12.10 11.32
CA ASP A 523 18.74 -12.74 12.28
C ASP A 523 17.73 -11.74 12.84
N TRP A 524 16.48 -12.16 12.97
CA TRP A 524 15.39 -11.27 13.41
C TRP A 524 15.46 -11.01 14.90
N VAL A 525 15.81 -9.78 15.31
CA VAL A 525 15.79 -9.33 16.70
C VAL A 525 14.35 -9.11 17.17
N LEU A 526 13.90 -9.92 18.13
CA LEU A 526 12.52 -9.87 18.64
C LEU A 526 12.34 -8.97 19.87
N SER A 527 13.38 -8.82 20.71
CA SER A 527 13.23 -8.17 22.02
C SER A 527 13.23 -6.65 21.93
N ARG A 528 12.33 -6.03 22.69
CA ARG A 528 12.22 -4.58 22.89
C ARG A 528 12.17 -4.28 24.40
N GLN A 529 12.91 -3.26 24.83
CA GLN A 529 13.01 -2.83 26.22
C GLN A 529 11.94 -1.76 26.51
N ARG A 530 10.68 -2.14 26.34
CA ARG A 530 9.50 -1.27 26.48
C ARG A 530 8.45 -1.89 27.39
N ALA A 531 7.44 -1.11 27.79
CA ALA A 531 6.42 -1.57 28.74
C ALA A 531 5.12 -2.06 28.05
N TRP A 532 4.77 -1.50 26.87
CA TRP A 532 3.49 -1.77 26.18
C TRP A 532 3.67 -2.65 24.94
N GLY A 533 3.33 -3.92 25.08
CA GLY A 533 3.38 -4.96 24.07
C GLY A 533 3.33 -6.35 24.65
N VAL A 534 3.31 -7.38 23.81
CA VAL A 534 3.29 -8.77 24.25
C VAL A 534 4.66 -9.16 24.79
N PRO A 535 4.78 -9.68 26.03
CA PRO A 535 6.06 -10.04 26.62
C PRO A 535 6.67 -11.29 25.99
N ILE A 536 8.01 -11.38 26.00
CA ILE A 536 8.74 -12.62 25.70
C ILE A 536 8.57 -13.55 26.89
N THR A 537 7.63 -14.47 26.82
CA THR A 537 7.18 -15.28 27.94
C THR A 537 8.08 -16.51 28.18
N LEU A 538 9.37 -16.26 28.39
CA LEU A 538 10.37 -17.28 28.61
C LEU A 538 10.94 -17.20 30.02
N PHE A 539 11.19 -18.37 30.62
CA PHE A 539 12.00 -18.55 31.82
C PHE A 539 13.39 -19.03 31.44
N VAL A 540 14.42 -18.36 31.91
CA VAL A 540 15.83 -18.68 31.62
C VAL A 540 16.46 -19.23 32.91
N ASP A 541 17.05 -20.42 32.85
CA ASP A 541 17.80 -21.00 33.94
C ASP A 541 19.04 -20.16 34.28
N ARG A 542 19.13 -19.68 35.51
CA ARG A 542 20.19 -18.75 35.97
C ARG A 542 21.60 -19.35 35.92
N LYS A 543 21.73 -20.69 35.92
CA LYS A 543 23.01 -21.39 35.93
C LYS A 543 23.50 -21.68 34.52
N THR A 544 22.59 -22.08 33.63
CA THR A 544 22.93 -22.53 32.29
C THR A 544 22.76 -21.44 31.24
N GLY A 545 21.92 -20.41 31.53
CA GLY A 545 21.55 -19.37 30.59
C GLY A 545 20.59 -19.89 29.47
N GLN A 546 20.11 -21.12 29.55
CA GLN A 546 19.18 -21.70 28.59
C GLN A 546 17.74 -21.43 28.99
N TYR A 547 16.86 -21.17 28.02
CA TYR A 547 15.44 -21.05 28.30
C TYR A 547 14.78 -22.41 28.54
N LEU A 548 13.75 -22.39 29.36
CA LEU A 548 12.94 -23.58 29.68
C LEU A 548 11.98 -23.86 28.52
N ASN A 549 12.07 -25.05 27.95
CA ASN A 549 11.16 -25.54 26.91
C ASN A 549 10.34 -26.71 27.50
N ASP A 550 9.20 -26.37 28.13
CA ASP A 550 8.27 -27.36 28.72
C ASP A 550 6.84 -27.02 28.25
N PRO A 551 6.17 -27.93 27.51
CA PRO A 551 4.81 -27.71 27.00
C PRO A 551 3.79 -27.40 28.10
N LEU A 552 3.90 -27.99 29.29
CA LEU A 552 2.97 -27.75 30.40
C LEU A 552 3.14 -26.33 30.99
N VAL A 553 4.36 -25.82 31.01
CA VAL A 553 4.64 -24.44 31.41
C VAL A 553 4.08 -23.49 30.36
N SER A 554 4.33 -23.78 29.07
CA SER A 554 3.82 -23.00 27.93
C SER A 554 2.28 -22.92 27.96
N ASP A 555 1.58 -24.06 28.18
CA ASP A 555 0.12 -24.08 28.21
C ASP A 555 -0.45 -23.23 29.37
N ARG A 556 0.18 -23.30 30.57
CA ARG A 556 -0.24 -22.47 31.70
C ARG A 556 -0.04 -20.98 31.43
N ILE A 557 1.05 -20.59 30.81
CA ILE A 557 1.32 -19.19 30.41
C ILE A 557 0.25 -18.71 29.40
N VAL A 558 0.02 -19.47 28.35
CA VAL A 558 -0.99 -19.12 27.32
C VAL A 558 -2.40 -19.00 27.92
N ALA A 559 -2.78 -19.93 28.80
CA ALA A 559 -4.08 -19.88 29.50
C ALA A 559 -4.22 -18.61 30.36
N ALA A 560 -3.18 -18.25 31.09
CA ALA A 560 -3.17 -17.06 31.93
C ALA A 560 -3.24 -15.76 31.13
N VAL A 561 -2.51 -15.67 30.02
CA VAL A 561 -2.58 -14.50 29.13
C VAL A 561 -3.95 -14.40 28.46
N LYS A 562 -4.57 -15.52 28.10
CA LYS A 562 -5.94 -15.54 27.58
C LYS A 562 -6.96 -14.99 28.60
N GLU A 563 -6.74 -15.20 29.89
CA GLU A 563 -7.63 -14.76 30.96
C GLU A 563 -7.43 -13.28 31.35
N ALA A 564 -6.18 -12.81 31.47
CA ALA A 564 -5.84 -11.51 32.03
C ALA A 564 -4.93 -10.64 31.14
N GLY A 565 -4.70 -11.03 29.91
CA GLY A 565 -3.84 -10.30 28.98
C GLY A 565 -2.36 -10.34 29.36
N VAL A 566 -1.58 -9.43 28.80
CA VAL A 566 -0.12 -9.32 29.04
C VAL A 566 0.26 -9.07 30.49
N ASP A 567 -0.64 -8.53 31.30
CA ASP A 567 -0.43 -8.31 32.75
C ASP A 567 -0.36 -9.62 33.55
N ALA A 568 -0.83 -10.72 32.99
CA ALA A 568 -0.64 -12.06 33.56
C ALA A 568 0.85 -12.41 33.73
N TRP A 569 1.75 -11.92 32.87
CA TRP A 569 3.17 -12.21 32.90
C TRP A 569 3.89 -11.38 33.98
N SER A 570 3.85 -11.83 35.21
CA SER A 570 4.41 -11.14 36.39
C SER A 570 5.23 -12.07 37.27
N ASP A 571 6.16 -11.49 38.06
CA ASP A 571 6.98 -12.25 38.99
C ASP A 571 6.15 -12.92 40.08
N ALA A 572 5.05 -12.32 40.48
CA ALA A 572 4.12 -12.85 41.48
C ALA A 572 3.50 -14.18 41.03
N ARG A 573 3.32 -14.42 39.76
CA ARG A 573 2.74 -15.62 39.15
C ARG A 573 3.77 -16.63 38.64
N ALA A 574 5.07 -16.33 38.73
CA ALA A 574 6.13 -17.17 38.15
C ALA A 574 6.08 -18.63 38.63
N GLN A 575 5.87 -18.85 39.95
CA GLN A 575 5.78 -20.21 40.50
C GLN A 575 4.52 -20.94 40.02
N GLU A 576 3.42 -20.26 39.78
CA GLU A 576 2.18 -20.83 39.24
C GLU A 576 2.44 -21.44 37.85
N TYR A 577 3.16 -20.73 36.99
CA TYR A 577 3.52 -21.24 35.65
C TYR A 577 4.48 -22.40 35.71
N LEU A 578 5.51 -22.30 36.55
CA LEU A 578 6.53 -23.31 36.73
C LEU A 578 5.98 -24.59 37.40
N GLY A 579 4.92 -24.45 38.19
CA GLY A 579 4.30 -25.57 38.94
C GLY A 579 5.25 -26.20 39.95
N ASP A 580 5.02 -27.46 40.30
CA ASP A 580 5.83 -28.18 41.28
C ASP A 580 7.16 -28.75 40.70
N SER A 581 7.32 -28.74 39.38
CA SER A 581 8.47 -29.31 38.70
C SER A 581 9.70 -28.42 38.73
N TYR A 582 9.55 -27.12 38.88
CA TYR A 582 10.61 -26.14 38.80
C TYR A 582 10.47 -25.11 39.94
N ASN A 583 11.59 -24.55 40.41
CA ASN A 583 11.60 -23.51 41.43
C ASN A 583 11.84 -22.16 40.81
N ALA A 584 10.96 -21.19 41.02
CA ALA A 584 11.06 -19.84 40.46
C ALA A 584 12.38 -19.11 40.83
N ALA A 585 12.99 -19.45 41.96
CA ALA A 585 14.28 -18.87 42.35
C ALA A 585 15.44 -19.26 41.40
N ASP A 586 15.35 -20.41 40.73
CA ASP A 586 16.36 -20.90 39.80
C ASP A 586 16.26 -20.29 38.39
N TYR A 587 15.15 -19.59 38.09
CA TYR A 587 14.86 -19.04 36.79
C TYR A 587 14.78 -17.51 36.79
N GLU A 588 15.18 -16.91 35.69
CA GLU A 588 14.96 -15.50 35.33
C GLU A 588 13.71 -15.43 34.45
N ARG A 589 12.71 -14.65 34.85
CA ARG A 589 11.58 -14.29 33.99
C ARG A 589 12.01 -13.16 33.08
N ILE A 590 11.86 -13.34 31.76
CA ILE A 590 12.22 -12.31 30.81
C ILE A 590 11.17 -11.18 30.85
N THR A 591 11.66 -9.94 30.85
CA THR A 591 10.82 -8.72 30.97
C THR A 591 10.69 -7.95 29.67
N ASP A 592 11.53 -8.22 28.68
CA ASP A 592 11.43 -7.63 27.35
C ASP A 592 10.10 -8.01 26.69
N ILE A 593 9.59 -7.12 25.84
CA ILE A 593 8.43 -7.37 24.99
C ILE A 593 8.88 -7.73 23.59
N LEU A 594 7.97 -8.30 22.81
CA LEU A 594 8.18 -8.61 21.38
C LEU A 594 8.25 -7.35 20.53
N ASP A 595 8.91 -7.47 19.42
CA ASP A 595 8.79 -6.56 18.28
C ASP A 595 7.32 -6.51 17.83
N VAL A 596 6.74 -5.33 17.72
CA VAL A 596 5.35 -5.17 17.27
C VAL A 596 5.09 -5.76 15.89
N TRP A 597 6.13 -5.87 15.05
CA TRP A 597 6.04 -6.57 13.76
C TRP A 597 5.83 -8.08 13.90
N PHE A 598 6.21 -8.67 15.04
CA PHE A 598 5.86 -10.04 15.38
C PHE A 598 4.37 -10.14 15.71
N ASP A 599 3.83 -9.20 16.50
CA ASP A 599 2.41 -9.17 16.87
C ASP A 599 1.52 -9.10 15.63
N SER A 600 1.77 -8.12 14.76
CA SER A 600 1.04 -7.99 13.47
C SER A 600 1.36 -9.14 12.49
N GLY A 601 2.56 -9.70 12.54
CA GLY A 601 2.95 -10.89 11.78
C GLY A 601 2.08 -12.10 12.08
N CYS A 602 1.63 -12.25 13.33
CA CYS A 602 0.77 -13.36 13.80
C CYS A 602 -0.72 -13.19 13.45
N THR A 603 -1.14 -12.12 12.77
CA THR A 603 -2.58 -11.87 12.50
C THR A 603 -3.26 -13.03 11.78
N HIS A 604 -2.58 -13.71 10.85
CA HIS A 604 -3.14 -14.89 10.20
C HIS A 604 -3.52 -16.00 11.21
N ALA A 605 -2.74 -16.16 12.28
CA ALA A 605 -2.99 -17.18 13.30
C ALA A 605 -4.23 -16.86 14.15
N PHE A 606 -4.33 -15.64 14.68
CA PHE A 606 -5.44 -15.29 15.58
C PHE A 606 -6.68 -14.75 14.87
N VAL A 607 -6.61 -14.39 13.58
CA VAL A 607 -7.77 -13.95 12.79
C VAL A 607 -8.26 -15.07 11.88
N LEU A 608 -7.41 -15.58 10.99
CA LEU A 608 -7.85 -16.48 9.92
C LEU A 608 -7.98 -17.95 10.37
N GLU A 609 -7.15 -18.37 11.34
CA GLU A 609 -7.07 -19.78 11.76
C GLU A 609 -7.78 -20.04 13.10
N SER A 610 -8.11 -18.99 13.86
CA SER A 610 -8.67 -19.14 15.23
C SER A 610 -10.11 -19.64 15.28
N GLY A 611 -10.87 -19.47 14.20
CA GLY A 611 -12.30 -19.73 14.17
C GLY A 611 -13.16 -18.67 14.87
N ARG A 612 -12.57 -17.61 15.45
CA ARG A 612 -13.30 -16.48 16.07
C ARG A 612 -14.13 -15.72 15.02
N TRP A 613 -13.65 -15.66 13.79
CA TRP A 613 -14.37 -15.14 12.61
C TRP A 613 -14.65 -16.29 11.62
N PRO A 614 -15.78 -17.03 11.79
CA PRO A 614 -16.06 -18.22 10.99
C PRO A 614 -16.07 -17.96 9.47
N ALA A 615 -16.45 -16.76 9.05
CA ALA A 615 -16.45 -16.37 7.64
C ALA A 615 -15.04 -16.29 7.02
N LEU A 616 -14.01 -16.09 7.83
CA LEU A 616 -12.60 -16.05 7.39
C LEU A 616 -11.91 -17.42 7.44
N VAL A 617 -12.54 -18.43 8.03
CA VAL A 617 -11.97 -19.78 8.06
C VAL A 617 -12.12 -20.43 6.70
N ARG A 618 -11.00 -20.93 6.17
CA ARG A 618 -11.00 -21.58 4.87
C ARG A 618 -11.67 -22.95 4.90
N HIS A 619 -12.62 -23.18 3.97
CA HIS A 619 -13.40 -24.42 3.89
C HIS A 619 -13.01 -25.31 2.70
N ASP A 620 -12.20 -24.81 1.77
CA ASP A 620 -11.81 -25.50 0.54
C ASP A 620 -10.59 -26.41 0.69
N GLY A 621 -10.03 -26.53 1.91
CA GLY A 621 -8.79 -27.27 2.16
C GLY A 621 -7.54 -26.59 1.61
N GLY A 622 -7.64 -25.31 1.22
CA GLY A 622 -6.50 -24.52 0.72
C GLY A 622 -5.38 -24.39 1.74
N THR A 623 -4.15 -24.39 1.24
CA THR A 623 -2.94 -24.34 2.08
C THR A 623 -2.65 -22.95 2.63
N HIS A 624 -3.10 -21.86 1.97
CA HIS A 624 -2.87 -20.49 2.39
C HIS A 624 -4.09 -19.94 3.12
N SER A 625 -3.88 -19.20 4.19
CA SER A 625 -4.98 -18.65 4.99
C SER A 625 -5.72 -17.53 4.27
N ALA A 626 -5.03 -16.65 3.52
CA ALA A 626 -5.62 -15.57 2.73
C ALA A 626 -5.43 -15.75 1.23
N ASP A 627 -6.34 -15.19 0.42
CA ASP A 627 -6.16 -15.05 -1.03
C ASP A 627 -5.31 -13.81 -1.36
N LEU A 628 -5.46 -12.74 -0.58
CA LEU A 628 -4.81 -11.46 -0.86
C LEU A 628 -4.41 -10.72 0.42
N TYR A 629 -3.18 -10.19 0.43
CA TYR A 629 -2.72 -9.11 1.29
C TYR A 629 -2.58 -7.85 0.45
N LEU A 630 -3.05 -6.70 0.96
CA LEU A 630 -2.99 -5.42 0.25
C LEU A 630 -2.52 -4.32 1.19
N GLU A 631 -1.37 -3.69 0.87
CA GLU A 631 -0.82 -2.56 1.63
C GLU A 631 0.09 -1.67 0.76
N GLY A 632 0.63 -0.61 1.36
CA GLY A 632 1.65 0.23 0.76
C GLY A 632 2.98 -0.50 0.50
N SER A 633 3.77 0.03 -0.41
CA SER A 633 5.05 -0.56 -0.82
C SER A 633 6.11 -0.59 0.29
N ASP A 634 5.95 0.19 1.37
CA ASP A 634 6.76 0.14 2.59
C ASP A 634 6.59 -1.18 3.36
N GLN A 635 5.43 -1.84 3.21
CA GLN A 635 5.13 -3.08 3.93
C GLN A 635 5.90 -4.31 3.41
N HIS A 636 6.68 -4.20 2.33
CA HIS A 636 7.67 -5.23 1.98
C HIS A 636 8.76 -5.37 3.06
N ARG A 637 9.04 -4.31 3.82
CA ARG A 637 9.95 -4.31 4.97
C ARG A 637 9.22 -4.40 6.32
N GLY A 638 7.90 -4.36 6.31
CA GLY A 638 7.00 -4.43 7.46
C GLY A 638 6.15 -5.70 7.46
N TRP A 639 4.83 -5.54 7.46
CA TRP A 639 3.85 -6.60 7.65
C TRP A 639 3.91 -7.75 6.65
N PHE A 640 4.16 -7.49 5.36
CA PHE A 640 4.30 -8.58 4.37
C PHE A 640 5.46 -9.50 4.73
N GLN A 641 6.58 -8.95 5.21
CA GLN A 641 7.76 -9.71 5.56
C GLN A 641 7.63 -10.40 6.92
N SER A 642 7.12 -9.70 7.95
CA SER A 642 6.97 -10.30 9.28
C SER A 642 5.94 -11.44 9.27
N SER A 643 4.82 -11.26 8.57
CA SER A 643 3.80 -12.30 8.39
C SER A 643 4.33 -13.50 7.61
N LEU A 644 5.16 -13.24 6.58
CA LEU A 644 5.85 -14.29 5.82
C LEU A 644 6.80 -15.09 6.69
N LEU A 645 7.68 -14.43 7.44
CA LEU A 645 8.70 -15.08 8.27
C LEU A 645 8.06 -15.87 9.41
N GLU A 646 7.04 -15.31 10.05
CA GLU A 646 6.32 -16.00 11.11
C GLU A 646 5.65 -17.26 10.57
N SER A 647 4.89 -17.15 9.49
CA SER A 647 4.19 -18.28 8.90
C SER A 647 5.16 -19.34 8.30
N CYS A 648 6.25 -18.92 7.67
CA CYS A 648 7.28 -19.84 7.19
C CYS A 648 7.97 -20.58 8.34
N GLY A 649 8.25 -19.88 9.45
CA GLY A 649 8.89 -20.45 10.63
C GLY A 649 8.02 -21.45 11.40
N THR A 650 6.70 -21.33 11.32
CA THR A 650 5.75 -22.15 12.06
C THR A 650 4.96 -23.15 11.19
N ARG A 651 4.77 -22.84 9.88
CA ARG A 651 3.93 -23.58 8.91
C ARG A 651 4.65 -23.93 7.61
N GLY A 652 5.85 -23.40 7.36
CA GLY A 652 6.64 -23.67 6.15
C GLY A 652 6.08 -23.07 4.85
N GLN A 653 5.24 -22.03 4.93
CA GLN A 653 4.62 -21.41 3.76
C GLN A 653 4.16 -19.96 4.06
N ALA A 654 3.93 -19.15 3.01
CA ALA A 654 3.32 -17.84 3.15
C ALA A 654 1.86 -17.97 3.63
N PRO A 655 1.34 -16.99 4.41
CA PRO A 655 -0.07 -16.99 4.81
C PRO A 655 -1.00 -16.51 3.69
N TYR A 656 -0.49 -16.03 2.57
CA TYR A 656 -1.20 -15.41 1.45
C TYR A 656 -0.84 -16.04 0.10
N LYS A 657 -1.80 -16.04 -0.85
CA LYS A 657 -1.57 -16.45 -2.26
C LYS A 657 -1.05 -15.31 -3.12
N ALA A 658 -1.47 -14.08 -2.81
CA ALA A 658 -1.09 -12.91 -3.58
C ALA A 658 -0.83 -11.69 -2.68
N VAL A 659 0.02 -10.78 -3.17
CA VAL A 659 0.31 -9.47 -2.56
C VAL A 659 0.05 -8.39 -3.60
N LEU A 660 -0.85 -7.46 -3.26
CA LEU A 660 -1.12 -6.25 -4.03
C LEU A 660 -0.51 -5.04 -3.31
N THR A 661 0.26 -4.23 -4.03
CA THR A 661 1.00 -3.12 -3.44
C THR A 661 0.65 -1.80 -4.09
N HIS A 662 0.45 -0.76 -3.28
CA HIS A 662 0.32 0.60 -3.79
C HIS A 662 1.53 1.48 -3.44
N GLY A 663 1.76 2.52 -4.24
CA GLY A 663 2.76 3.56 -4.00
C GLY A 663 2.31 4.58 -2.95
N PHE A 664 3.12 5.61 -2.76
CA PHE A 664 2.83 6.70 -1.82
C PHE A 664 2.00 7.81 -2.48
N THR A 665 1.14 8.42 -1.67
CA THR A 665 0.42 9.63 -2.08
C THR A 665 1.28 10.87 -1.79
N MET A 666 1.62 11.61 -2.84
CA MET A 666 2.38 12.84 -2.81
C MET A 666 1.46 14.06 -2.88
N ASP A 667 1.96 15.22 -2.48
CA ASP A 667 1.26 16.49 -2.72
C ASP A 667 1.20 16.84 -4.22
N ALA A 668 0.51 17.92 -4.58
CA ALA A 668 0.38 18.36 -5.98
C ALA A 668 1.71 18.62 -6.69
N LYS A 669 2.78 18.91 -5.93
CA LYS A 669 4.13 19.16 -6.45
C LYS A 669 5.00 17.91 -6.52
N GLY A 670 4.53 16.77 -5.98
CA GLY A 670 5.26 15.51 -5.93
C GLY A 670 6.17 15.35 -4.74
N PHE A 671 5.95 16.10 -3.66
CA PHE A 671 6.66 15.92 -2.40
C PHE A 671 5.89 15.00 -1.45
N LYS A 672 6.63 14.21 -0.68
CA LYS A 672 6.07 13.42 0.43
C LYS A 672 5.36 14.34 1.42
N MET A 673 4.13 13.98 1.80
CA MET A 673 3.37 14.77 2.76
C MET A 673 3.87 14.58 4.18
N SER A 674 4.07 15.68 4.90
CA SER A 674 4.42 15.65 6.31
C SER A 674 3.84 16.85 7.06
N LYS A 675 3.58 16.67 8.36
CA LYS A 675 3.09 17.78 9.22
C LYS A 675 4.11 18.90 9.34
N SER A 676 5.40 18.57 9.30
CA SER A 676 6.50 19.56 9.36
C SER A 676 6.58 20.46 8.13
N LEU A 677 6.25 19.93 6.95
CA LEU A 677 6.17 20.70 5.70
C LEU A 677 4.83 21.45 5.54
N GLY A 678 3.82 21.13 6.35
CA GLY A 678 2.50 21.74 6.28
C GLY A 678 1.73 21.44 4.99
N ASN A 679 2.12 20.38 4.26
CA ASN A 679 1.53 19.98 2.98
C ASN A 679 0.58 18.77 3.10
N THR A 680 0.19 18.39 4.31
CA THR A 680 -0.74 17.27 4.55
C THR A 680 -2.15 17.61 4.10
N ILE A 681 -2.80 16.64 3.46
CA ILE A 681 -4.20 16.71 3.02
C ILE A 681 -5.02 15.77 3.90
N SER A 682 -6.05 16.31 4.55
CA SER A 682 -6.95 15.55 5.39
C SER A 682 -8.07 14.91 4.56
N PRO A 683 -8.23 13.59 4.54
CA PRO A 683 -9.37 12.95 3.86
C PRO A 683 -10.71 13.32 4.51
N ILE A 684 -10.72 13.63 5.80
CA ILE A 684 -11.93 14.05 6.52
C ILE A 684 -12.43 15.39 5.98
N ASP A 685 -11.51 16.35 5.77
CA ASP A 685 -11.84 17.63 5.16
C ASP A 685 -12.30 17.45 3.70
N LEU A 686 -11.66 16.57 2.94
CA LEU A 686 -12.09 16.27 1.58
C LEU A 686 -13.50 15.67 1.52
N MET A 687 -13.83 14.74 2.41
CA MET A 687 -15.18 14.16 2.48
C MET A 687 -16.24 15.20 2.90
N ARG A 688 -15.88 16.15 3.77
CA ARG A 688 -16.76 17.26 4.13
C ARG A 688 -17.01 18.20 2.95
N ASP A 689 -16.00 18.49 2.14
CA ASP A 689 -16.05 19.50 1.08
C ASP A 689 -16.56 18.90 -0.25
N TYR A 690 -16.16 17.68 -0.61
CA TYR A 690 -16.46 17.04 -1.89
C TYR A 690 -17.36 15.81 -1.76
N GLY A 691 -17.33 15.10 -0.66
CA GLY A 691 -17.97 13.79 -0.46
C GLY A 691 -16.99 12.62 -0.61
N ALA A 692 -17.39 11.46 -0.09
CA ALA A 692 -16.59 10.25 -0.12
C ALA A 692 -16.46 9.66 -1.55
N ASP A 693 -17.53 9.67 -2.34
CA ASP A 693 -17.51 9.14 -3.72
C ASP A 693 -16.49 9.86 -4.62
N ILE A 694 -16.22 11.15 -4.40
CA ILE A 694 -15.17 11.88 -5.13
C ILE A 694 -13.77 11.39 -4.71
N LEU A 695 -13.56 11.16 -3.42
CA LEU A 695 -12.28 10.65 -2.93
C LEU A 695 -12.05 9.20 -3.40
N ARG A 696 -13.08 8.39 -3.41
CA ARG A 696 -13.05 7.02 -3.96
C ARG A 696 -12.72 7.03 -5.45
N LEU A 697 -13.40 7.88 -6.22
CA LEU A 697 -13.16 8.01 -7.64
C LEU A 697 -11.72 8.46 -7.94
N TRP A 698 -11.17 9.42 -7.14
CA TRP A 698 -9.78 9.81 -7.25
C TRP A 698 -8.83 8.60 -7.02
N ALA A 699 -9.01 7.88 -5.91
CA ALA A 699 -8.14 6.76 -5.54
C ALA A 699 -8.11 5.65 -6.59
N LEU A 700 -9.23 5.43 -7.28
CA LEU A 700 -9.40 4.41 -8.31
C LEU A 700 -9.09 4.91 -9.73
N SER A 701 -8.90 6.23 -9.92
CA SER A 701 -8.55 6.83 -11.23
C SER A 701 -7.06 7.09 -11.40
N VAL A 702 -6.26 6.95 -10.33
CA VAL A 702 -4.79 7.07 -10.41
C VAL A 702 -4.15 5.72 -10.64
N ASP A 703 -2.96 5.70 -11.24
CA ASP A 703 -2.12 4.50 -11.21
C ASP A 703 -1.57 4.34 -9.78
N PHE A 704 -2.30 3.61 -8.96
CA PHE A 704 -1.95 3.42 -7.56
C PHE A 704 -0.73 2.51 -7.34
N THR A 705 -0.27 1.77 -8.36
CA THR A 705 0.92 0.91 -8.25
C THR A 705 2.23 1.70 -8.20
N GLU A 706 2.18 2.97 -8.59
CA GLU A 706 3.27 3.93 -8.53
C GLU A 706 2.95 5.07 -7.55
N ASP A 707 3.95 5.89 -7.21
CA ASP A 707 3.72 7.10 -6.43
C ASP A 707 2.86 8.09 -7.22
N HIS A 708 1.79 8.54 -6.62
CA HIS A 708 0.77 9.36 -7.29
C HIS A 708 0.47 10.63 -6.50
N ARG A 709 -0.25 11.57 -7.12
CA ARG A 709 -0.45 12.90 -6.57
C ARG A 709 -1.91 13.17 -6.23
N ILE A 710 -2.10 14.03 -5.23
CA ILE A 710 -3.39 14.61 -4.90
C ILE A 710 -3.26 16.13 -4.75
N GLY A 711 -4.30 16.88 -5.16
CA GLY A 711 -4.36 18.31 -5.02
C GLY A 711 -5.67 18.88 -5.55
N LYS A 712 -5.92 20.16 -5.34
CA LYS A 712 -7.20 20.81 -5.68
C LYS A 712 -7.54 20.72 -7.18
N GLU A 713 -6.56 20.89 -8.05
CA GLU A 713 -6.76 20.81 -9.51
C GLU A 713 -7.08 19.39 -9.96
N ILE A 714 -6.39 18.40 -9.40
CA ILE A 714 -6.64 16.97 -9.67
C ILE A 714 -8.06 16.62 -9.22
N LEU A 715 -8.45 17.01 -8.01
CA LEU A 715 -9.80 16.77 -7.48
C LEU A 715 -10.89 17.49 -8.28
N ALA A 716 -10.60 18.66 -8.83
CA ALA A 716 -11.53 19.36 -9.73
C ALA A 716 -11.77 18.56 -11.03
N GLY A 717 -10.73 17.94 -11.60
CA GLY A 717 -10.84 17.04 -12.74
C GLY A 717 -11.66 15.78 -12.42
N VAL A 718 -11.42 15.17 -11.25
CA VAL A 718 -12.20 14.01 -10.76
C VAL A 718 -13.67 14.39 -10.54
N ALA A 719 -13.95 15.55 -9.97
CA ALA A 719 -15.33 16.04 -9.79
C ALA A 719 -16.04 16.30 -11.13
N ASP A 720 -15.30 16.67 -12.19
CA ASP A 720 -15.85 16.78 -13.55
C ASP A 720 -16.19 15.39 -14.13
N GLN A 721 -15.30 14.42 -13.99
CA GLN A 721 -15.55 13.02 -14.37
C GLN A 721 -16.77 12.45 -13.64
N TYR A 722 -16.85 12.64 -12.32
CA TYR A 722 -18.01 12.26 -11.52
C TYR A 722 -19.31 12.86 -12.05
N ARG A 723 -19.30 14.15 -12.41
CA ARG A 723 -20.47 14.85 -12.93
C ARG A 723 -20.95 14.22 -14.25
N LYS A 724 -20.04 13.82 -15.13
CA LYS A 724 -20.34 13.13 -16.37
C LYS A 724 -21.01 11.77 -16.13
N LEU A 725 -20.42 10.94 -15.25
CA LEU A 725 -21.00 9.66 -14.86
C LEU A 725 -22.42 9.83 -14.25
N ARG A 726 -22.57 10.80 -13.34
CA ARG A 726 -23.88 11.11 -12.73
C ARG A 726 -24.90 11.56 -13.77
N ASN A 727 -24.51 12.34 -14.78
CA ASN A 727 -25.40 12.76 -15.85
C ASN A 727 -25.85 11.58 -16.73
N THR A 728 -25.01 10.58 -16.97
CA THR A 728 -25.39 9.35 -17.65
C THR A 728 -26.51 8.64 -16.88
N PHE A 729 -26.34 8.44 -15.57
CA PHE A 729 -27.42 7.84 -14.75
C PHE A 729 -28.71 8.67 -14.73
N ARG A 730 -28.58 9.99 -14.66
CA ARG A 730 -29.74 10.88 -14.69
C ARG A 730 -30.48 10.77 -16.02
N TYR A 731 -29.76 10.67 -17.13
CA TYR A 731 -30.36 10.46 -18.46
C TYR A 731 -31.09 9.12 -18.50
N LEU A 732 -30.46 8.02 -18.07
CA LEU A 732 -31.04 6.68 -18.05
C LEU A 732 -32.32 6.64 -17.21
N LEU A 733 -32.28 7.19 -15.99
CA LEU A 733 -33.46 7.26 -15.12
C LEU A 733 -34.63 8.03 -15.76
N GLY A 734 -34.33 9.17 -16.38
CA GLY A 734 -35.37 9.96 -17.05
C GLY A 734 -35.90 9.30 -18.33
N ALA A 735 -35.01 8.70 -19.13
CA ALA A 735 -35.40 8.03 -20.37
C ALA A 735 -36.21 6.73 -20.12
N LEU A 736 -36.03 6.14 -18.94
CA LEU A 736 -36.72 4.94 -18.51
C LEU A 736 -37.97 5.22 -17.65
N ASP A 737 -38.33 6.50 -17.47
CA ASP A 737 -39.56 6.87 -16.78
C ASP A 737 -40.79 6.18 -17.46
N GLY A 738 -41.60 5.46 -16.69
CA GLY A 738 -42.75 4.70 -17.17
C GLY A 738 -42.43 3.51 -18.10
N PHE A 739 -41.16 3.02 -18.14
CA PHE A 739 -40.81 1.80 -18.90
C PHE A 739 -41.45 0.57 -18.28
N THR A 740 -42.12 -0.24 -19.13
CA THR A 740 -42.80 -1.47 -18.70
C THR A 740 -42.24 -2.69 -19.42
N GLU A 741 -42.52 -3.89 -18.84
CA GLU A 741 -42.13 -5.17 -19.46
C GLU A 741 -42.84 -5.41 -20.81
N GLU A 742 -44.00 -4.80 -21.06
CA GLU A 742 -44.72 -4.90 -22.34
C GLU A 742 -44.01 -4.14 -23.48
N GLU A 743 -43.22 -3.10 -23.13
CA GLU A 743 -42.34 -2.39 -24.08
C GLU A 743 -41.10 -3.20 -24.46
N ARG A 744 -40.66 -4.10 -23.60
CA ARG A 744 -39.40 -4.81 -23.74
C ARG A 744 -39.34 -5.65 -25.01
N ILE A 745 -38.26 -5.47 -25.78
CA ILE A 745 -37.90 -6.35 -26.90
C ILE A 745 -36.76 -7.25 -26.40
N THR A 746 -37.01 -8.54 -26.41
CA THR A 746 -36.06 -9.56 -25.92
C THR A 746 -35.25 -10.22 -27.04
N ASP A 747 -35.81 -10.24 -28.30
CA ASP A 747 -35.08 -10.74 -29.45
C ASP A 747 -34.09 -9.70 -29.99
N VAL A 748 -32.83 -9.86 -29.65
CA VAL A 748 -31.75 -8.96 -30.11
C VAL A 748 -31.65 -8.93 -31.63
N ALA A 749 -31.95 -10.03 -32.34
CA ALA A 749 -31.90 -10.07 -33.79
C ALA A 749 -32.96 -9.19 -34.47
N ALA A 750 -34.07 -8.95 -33.79
CA ALA A 750 -35.14 -8.07 -34.23
C ALA A 750 -34.88 -6.59 -33.97
N MET A 751 -33.84 -6.26 -33.12
CA MET A 751 -33.51 -4.87 -32.83
C MET A 751 -32.81 -4.20 -34.03
N PRO A 752 -33.00 -2.88 -34.19
CA PRO A 752 -32.24 -2.11 -35.17
C PRO A 752 -30.71 -2.28 -34.97
N GLU A 753 -29.94 -2.06 -36.00
CA GLU A 753 -28.50 -2.34 -36.01
C GLU A 753 -27.70 -1.53 -34.99
N LEU A 754 -28.07 -0.27 -34.75
CA LEU A 754 -27.43 0.58 -33.76
C LEU A 754 -27.59 0.02 -32.34
N GLU A 755 -28.78 -0.50 -32.01
CA GLU A 755 -29.08 -1.14 -30.72
C GLU A 755 -28.23 -2.41 -30.53
N ARG A 756 -28.10 -3.23 -31.57
CA ARG A 756 -27.25 -4.43 -31.55
C ARG A 756 -25.78 -4.08 -31.37
N TYR A 757 -25.32 -3.02 -32.07
CA TYR A 757 -23.96 -2.48 -31.91
C TYR A 757 -23.69 -2.04 -30.46
N MET A 758 -24.63 -1.31 -29.84
CA MET A 758 -24.45 -0.86 -28.46
C MET A 758 -24.38 -2.03 -27.46
N LEU A 759 -25.17 -3.09 -27.68
CA LEU A 759 -25.08 -4.30 -26.86
C LEU A 759 -23.75 -5.03 -27.06
N SER A 760 -23.18 -5.02 -28.26
CA SER A 760 -21.85 -5.59 -28.53
C SER A 760 -20.74 -4.79 -27.82
N LEU A 761 -20.81 -3.46 -27.82
CA LEU A 761 -19.87 -2.60 -27.07
C LEU A 761 -19.99 -2.80 -25.56
N LEU A 762 -21.21 -3.01 -25.05
CA LEU A 762 -21.42 -3.32 -23.63
C LEU A 762 -20.82 -4.68 -23.25
N ALA A 763 -20.94 -5.68 -24.10
CA ALA A 763 -20.35 -7.00 -23.89
C ALA A 763 -18.81 -6.96 -23.91
N ASP A 764 -18.23 -6.14 -24.79
CA ASP A 764 -16.79 -5.88 -24.81
C ASP A 764 -16.32 -5.15 -23.54
N LEU A 765 -17.07 -4.13 -23.10
CA LEU A 765 -16.81 -3.45 -21.82
C LEU A 765 -16.85 -4.44 -20.64
N ASP A 766 -17.88 -5.30 -20.57
CA ASP A 766 -18.00 -6.32 -19.52
C ASP A 766 -16.77 -7.22 -19.44
N ALA A 767 -16.30 -7.72 -20.58
CA ALA A 767 -15.12 -8.57 -20.65
C ALA A 767 -13.86 -7.84 -20.14
N LYS A 768 -13.66 -6.58 -20.58
CA LYS A 768 -12.54 -5.74 -20.15
C LYS A 768 -12.59 -5.40 -18.67
N LEU A 769 -13.77 -5.12 -18.12
CA LEU A 769 -13.92 -4.84 -16.68
C LEU A 769 -13.67 -6.09 -15.84
N ARG A 770 -14.11 -7.28 -16.28
CA ARG A 770 -13.79 -8.55 -15.60
C ARG A 770 -12.27 -8.79 -15.58
N GLN A 771 -11.60 -8.58 -16.71
CA GLN A 771 -10.14 -8.72 -16.80
C GLN A 771 -9.44 -7.73 -15.86
N ALA A 772 -9.87 -6.46 -15.83
CA ALA A 772 -9.31 -5.44 -14.95
C ALA A 772 -9.46 -5.82 -13.46
N VAL A 773 -10.59 -6.46 -13.07
CA VAL A 773 -10.77 -6.99 -11.71
C VAL A 773 -9.81 -8.15 -11.43
N ASP A 774 -9.61 -9.06 -12.37
CA ASP A 774 -8.73 -10.22 -12.20
C ASP A 774 -7.24 -9.80 -12.14
N ASP A 775 -6.90 -8.70 -12.83
CA ASP A 775 -5.55 -8.11 -12.83
C ASP A 775 -5.34 -7.09 -11.69
N PHE A 776 -6.38 -6.75 -10.94
CA PHE A 776 -6.41 -5.66 -9.96
C PHE A 776 -6.07 -4.28 -10.56
N ASP A 777 -6.37 -4.07 -11.85
CA ASP A 777 -6.16 -2.80 -12.56
C ASP A 777 -7.40 -1.89 -12.44
N TYR A 778 -7.56 -1.29 -11.28
CA TYR A 778 -8.73 -0.45 -10.99
C TYR A 778 -8.68 0.91 -11.67
N ASN A 779 -7.51 1.37 -12.09
CA ASN A 779 -7.37 2.53 -12.94
C ASN A 779 -7.98 2.27 -14.33
N ALA A 780 -7.62 1.15 -14.96
CA ALA A 780 -8.24 0.75 -16.23
C ALA A 780 -9.75 0.54 -16.07
N TYR A 781 -10.19 -0.11 -15.00
CA TYR A 781 -11.61 -0.31 -14.70
C TYR A 781 -12.39 1.02 -14.71
N THR A 782 -11.92 1.99 -13.94
CA THR A 782 -12.59 3.29 -13.78
C THR A 782 -12.57 4.10 -15.07
N ARG A 783 -11.46 4.06 -15.80
CA ARG A 783 -11.30 4.73 -17.10
C ARG A 783 -12.24 4.14 -18.16
N LEU A 784 -12.26 2.81 -18.30
CA LEU A 784 -13.13 2.11 -19.26
C LEU A 784 -14.60 2.45 -19.02
N LEU A 785 -15.03 2.44 -17.77
CA LEU A 785 -16.41 2.79 -17.38
C LEU A 785 -16.73 4.25 -17.74
N ALA A 786 -15.81 5.17 -17.44
CA ALA A 786 -16.00 6.59 -17.72
C ALA A 786 -16.00 6.89 -19.22
N ASP A 787 -15.10 6.29 -19.97
CA ASP A 787 -14.99 6.46 -21.43
C ASP A 787 -16.26 5.94 -22.12
N PHE A 788 -16.74 4.76 -21.75
CA PHE A 788 -17.98 4.22 -22.27
C PHE A 788 -19.19 5.14 -21.98
N CYS A 789 -19.33 5.62 -20.76
CA CYS A 789 -20.40 6.54 -20.41
C CYS A 789 -20.33 7.88 -21.17
N ASN A 790 -19.12 8.40 -21.40
CA ASN A 790 -18.93 9.70 -22.03
C ASN A 790 -18.93 9.63 -23.55
N GLU A 791 -18.15 8.71 -24.14
CA GLU A 791 -17.92 8.65 -25.59
C GLU A 791 -18.94 7.79 -26.34
N ASP A 792 -19.26 6.61 -25.80
CA ASP A 792 -20.18 5.69 -26.47
C ASP A 792 -21.64 6.02 -26.16
N LEU A 793 -21.96 6.39 -24.92
CA LEU A 793 -23.33 6.70 -24.56
C LEU A 793 -23.66 8.18 -24.77
N SER A 794 -23.03 9.09 -24.03
CA SER A 794 -23.46 10.50 -24.02
C SER A 794 -23.21 11.21 -25.33
N ALA A 795 -21.99 11.09 -25.91
CA ALA A 795 -21.62 11.77 -27.13
C ALA A 795 -22.09 11.08 -28.42
N PHE A 796 -22.50 9.83 -28.34
CA PHE A 796 -22.92 9.07 -29.51
C PHE A 796 -24.37 8.53 -29.39
N TYR A 797 -24.60 7.48 -28.62
CA TYR A 797 -25.87 6.77 -28.62
C TYR A 797 -27.07 7.61 -28.16
N PHE A 798 -26.94 8.27 -27.02
CA PHE A 798 -28.01 9.13 -26.50
C PHE A 798 -28.27 10.33 -27.39
N ASP A 799 -27.22 10.89 -27.99
CA ASP A 799 -27.32 12.05 -28.87
C ASP A 799 -28.09 11.70 -30.16
N ILE A 800 -27.83 10.54 -30.75
CA ILE A 800 -28.53 10.05 -31.96
C ILE A 800 -30.00 9.73 -31.63
N ARG A 801 -30.26 8.95 -30.60
CA ARG A 801 -31.60 8.42 -30.30
C ARG A 801 -32.52 9.36 -29.51
N LYS A 802 -32.07 10.55 -29.11
CA LYS A 802 -32.90 11.50 -28.37
C LYS A 802 -34.16 11.92 -29.15
N ASP A 803 -34.06 12.05 -30.46
CA ASP A 803 -35.22 12.43 -31.29
C ASP A 803 -36.27 11.33 -31.32
N VAL A 804 -35.85 10.08 -31.48
CA VAL A 804 -36.73 8.90 -31.39
C VAL A 804 -37.38 8.81 -30.02
N LEU A 805 -36.61 8.97 -28.96
CA LEU A 805 -37.14 8.92 -27.59
C LEU A 805 -38.21 9.98 -27.35
N TYR A 806 -37.99 11.24 -27.80
CA TYR A 806 -38.84 12.37 -27.48
C TYR A 806 -40.06 12.46 -28.40
N CYS A 807 -39.86 12.18 -29.68
CA CYS A 807 -40.81 12.52 -30.71
C CYS A 807 -41.69 11.33 -31.19
N ASP A 808 -41.24 10.09 -30.99
CA ASP A 808 -42.01 8.90 -31.43
C ASP A 808 -43.11 8.44 -30.44
N LEU A 809 -43.27 9.16 -29.30
CA LEU A 809 -44.28 8.88 -28.31
C LEU A 809 -45.47 9.83 -28.48
N GLY A 810 -46.65 9.28 -28.62
CA GLY A 810 -47.87 9.99 -28.49
C GLY A 810 -48.71 9.49 -27.30
N PRO A 811 -49.59 10.33 -26.72
CA PRO A 811 -50.43 9.93 -25.57
C PRO A 811 -51.33 8.71 -25.83
N ALA A 812 -51.70 8.46 -27.11
CA ALA A 812 -52.55 7.36 -27.52
C ALA A 812 -51.76 6.09 -27.95
N ALA A 813 -50.44 6.15 -28.05
CA ALA A 813 -49.58 5.03 -28.44
C ALA A 813 -48.65 4.67 -27.27
N PRO A 814 -49.11 3.99 -26.20
CA PRO A 814 -48.38 3.83 -24.95
C PRO A 814 -47.07 3.08 -25.08
N LEU A 815 -46.89 2.27 -26.12
CA LEU A 815 -45.63 1.52 -26.35
C LEU A 815 -44.66 2.23 -27.28
N GLY A 816 -45.13 3.18 -28.14
CA GLY A 816 -44.30 3.86 -29.14
C GLY A 816 -43.92 2.99 -30.34
N THR A 817 -42.97 3.48 -31.19
CA THR A 817 -42.44 2.74 -32.34
C THR A 817 -41.59 1.56 -31.90
N GLU A 818 -41.33 0.61 -32.79
CA GLU A 818 -40.42 -0.52 -32.54
C GLU A 818 -38.99 -0.03 -32.25
N THR A 819 -38.51 0.99 -32.97
CA THR A 819 -37.20 1.61 -32.72
C THR A 819 -37.11 2.21 -31.32
N ARG A 820 -38.18 2.94 -30.89
CA ARG A 820 -38.23 3.52 -29.55
C ARG A 820 -38.25 2.42 -28.48
N ARG A 821 -39.02 1.35 -28.68
CA ARG A 821 -39.07 0.21 -27.76
C ARG A 821 -37.72 -0.50 -27.68
N ALA A 822 -37.05 -0.74 -28.81
CA ALA A 822 -35.70 -1.31 -28.86
C ALA A 822 -34.72 -0.44 -28.10
N TYR A 823 -34.74 0.88 -28.36
CA TYR A 823 -33.87 1.85 -27.66
C TYR A 823 -34.07 1.79 -26.15
N ARG A 824 -35.31 1.87 -25.66
CA ARG A 824 -35.60 1.81 -24.21
C ARG A 824 -35.26 0.45 -23.60
N SER A 825 -35.43 -0.64 -24.35
CA SER A 825 -34.98 -1.97 -23.91
C SER A 825 -33.45 -2.04 -23.70
N VAL A 826 -32.70 -1.47 -24.64
CA VAL A 826 -31.22 -1.37 -24.50
C VAL A 826 -30.83 -0.42 -23.35
N LEU A 827 -31.53 0.70 -23.17
CA LEU A 827 -31.29 1.59 -22.03
C LEU A 827 -31.53 0.88 -20.69
N ASP A 828 -32.50 -0.01 -20.60
CA ASP A 828 -32.73 -0.80 -19.39
C ASP A 828 -31.60 -1.79 -19.10
N VAL A 829 -31.10 -2.48 -20.11
CA VAL A 829 -29.91 -3.34 -19.98
C VAL A 829 -28.69 -2.52 -19.55
N LEU A 830 -28.46 -1.37 -20.21
CA LEU A 830 -27.37 -0.45 -19.84
C LEU A 830 -27.48 0.06 -18.39
N PHE A 831 -28.69 0.42 -17.95
CA PHE A 831 -28.92 0.85 -16.58
C PHE A 831 -28.52 -0.25 -15.59
N HIS A 832 -28.99 -1.46 -15.80
CA HIS A 832 -28.71 -2.60 -14.93
C HIS A 832 -27.23 -3.00 -14.92
N ALA A 833 -26.54 -2.89 -16.05
CA ALA A 833 -25.11 -3.15 -16.13
C ALA A 833 -24.29 -2.04 -15.45
N LEU A 834 -24.50 -0.79 -15.85
CA LEU A 834 -23.69 0.33 -15.39
C LEU A 834 -23.84 0.65 -13.91
N VAL A 835 -25.05 0.51 -13.33
CA VAL A 835 -25.24 0.74 -11.89
C VAL A 835 -24.48 -0.29 -11.06
N ARG A 836 -24.38 -1.55 -11.53
CA ARG A 836 -23.57 -2.59 -10.88
C ARG A 836 -22.08 -2.34 -11.05
N TYR A 837 -21.61 -1.96 -12.25
CA TYR A 837 -20.19 -1.64 -12.46
C TYR A 837 -19.76 -0.40 -11.68
N ALA A 838 -20.64 0.58 -11.51
CA ALA A 838 -20.36 1.77 -10.73
C ALA A 838 -20.40 1.55 -9.21
N ALA A 839 -21.14 0.52 -8.73
CA ALA A 839 -21.35 0.30 -7.30
C ALA A 839 -20.07 0.10 -6.47
N PRO A 840 -19.00 -0.57 -6.93
CA PRO A 840 -17.74 -0.64 -6.19
C PRO A 840 -16.98 0.68 -6.14
N VAL A 841 -17.17 1.57 -7.12
CA VAL A 841 -16.45 2.86 -7.27
C VAL A 841 -17.19 3.99 -6.57
N LEU A 842 -18.46 4.18 -6.92
CA LEU A 842 -19.34 5.26 -6.47
C LEU A 842 -20.44 4.69 -5.55
N VAL A 843 -20.02 4.22 -4.39
CA VAL A 843 -20.85 3.37 -3.52
C VAL A 843 -22.16 4.06 -3.10
N PHE A 844 -22.09 5.34 -2.75
CA PHE A 844 -23.27 6.11 -2.33
C PHE A 844 -24.13 6.56 -3.52
N THR A 845 -23.50 6.99 -4.60
CA THR A 845 -24.22 7.43 -5.81
C THR A 845 -24.96 6.28 -6.45
N SER A 846 -24.37 5.09 -6.54
CA SER A 846 -25.02 3.90 -7.12
C SER A 846 -26.22 3.46 -6.28
N GLU A 847 -26.14 3.55 -4.96
CA GLU A 847 -27.27 3.32 -4.06
C GLU A 847 -28.39 4.34 -4.28
N GLU A 848 -28.06 5.64 -4.41
CA GLU A 848 -29.04 6.69 -4.75
C GLU A 848 -29.72 6.43 -6.09
N VAL A 849 -28.94 6.05 -7.12
CA VAL A 849 -29.44 5.73 -8.47
C VAL A 849 -30.38 4.53 -8.45
N TRP A 850 -29.95 3.45 -7.79
CA TRP A 850 -30.75 2.23 -7.67
C TRP A 850 -32.04 2.45 -6.91
N GLY A 851 -31.96 3.07 -5.73
CA GLY A 851 -33.13 3.37 -4.90
C GLY A 851 -34.09 4.39 -5.51
N THR A 852 -33.64 5.25 -6.44
CA THR A 852 -34.51 6.15 -7.20
C THR A 852 -35.43 5.37 -8.14
N ARG A 853 -34.92 4.32 -8.78
CA ARG A 853 -35.71 3.50 -9.71
C ARG A 853 -36.45 2.36 -9.03
N TYR A 854 -35.84 1.75 -8.02
CA TYR A 854 -36.34 0.56 -7.34
C TYR A 854 -36.34 0.73 -5.82
N PRO A 855 -37.18 1.59 -5.26
CA PRO A 855 -37.13 1.96 -3.83
C PRO A 855 -37.38 0.77 -2.88
N GLU A 856 -38.06 -0.29 -3.34
CA GLU A 856 -38.42 -1.49 -2.54
C GLU A 856 -37.53 -2.72 -2.85
N ALA A 857 -36.54 -2.58 -3.73
CA ALA A 857 -35.76 -3.74 -4.19
C ALA A 857 -34.48 -4.01 -3.35
N GLY A 858 -34.31 -3.34 -2.21
CA GLY A 858 -33.10 -3.44 -1.39
C GLY A 858 -31.91 -2.66 -1.97
N SER A 859 -30.73 -2.96 -1.47
CA SER A 859 -29.49 -2.25 -1.85
C SER A 859 -28.92 -2.75 -3.19
N VAL A 860 -28.30 -1.82 -3.95
CA VAL A 860 -27.52 -2.15 -5.15
C VAL A 860 -26.34 -3.10 -4.83
N HIS A 861 -25.82 -3.05 -3.60
CA HIS A 861 -24.69 -3.86 -3.15
C HIS A 861 -25.02 -5.35 -2.92
N LEU A 862 -26.31 -5.71 -2.94
CA LEU A 862 -26.77 -7.11 -2.93
C LEU A 862 -26.74 -7.75 -4.30
N LEU A 863 -26.64 -6.96 -5.37
CA LEU A 863 -26.66 -7.44 -6.74
C LEU A 863 -25.36 -8.17 -7.11
N GLU A 864 -25.48 -9.08 -8.07
CA GLU A 864 -24.36 -9.77 -8.69
C GLU A 864 -23.96 -9.13 -10.02
N TRP A 865 -22.84 -9.54 -10.57
CA TRP A 865 -22.35 -9.13 -11.88
C TRP A 865 -23.44 -9.35 -12.94
N PRO A 866 -23.61 -8.41 -13.92
CA PRO A 866 -24.71 -8.54 -14.87
C PRO A 866 -24.70 -9.86 -15.65
N ASP A 867 -25.84 -10.52 -15.72
CA ASP A 867 -26.10 -11.61 -16.66
C ASP A 867 -26.96 -11.06 -17.80
N PHE A 868 -26.34 -10.82 -18.96
CA PHE A 868 -27.03 -10.25 -20.12
C PHE A 868 -28.12 -11.17 -20.64
N ALA A 869 -27.92 -12.49 -20.54
CA ALA A 869 -28.98 -13.45 -20.94
C ALA A 869 -30.22 -13.31 -20.06
N ALA A 870 -30.05 -13.12 -18.75
CA ALA A 870 -31.16 -12.89 -17.84
C ALA A 870 -31.80 -11.52 -18.05
N LEU A 871 -31.01 -10.46 -18.32
CA LEU A 871 -31.50 -9.10 -18.54
C LEU A 871 -32.32 -8.96 -19.84
N LEU A 872 -32.09 -9.82 -20.85
CA LEU A 872 -32.77 -9.84 -22.13
C LEU A 872 -33.95 -10.82 -22.16
N ARG A 873 -34.21 -11.64 -21.12
CA ARG A 873 -35.34 -12.56 -21.02
C ARG A 873 -36.60 -11.87 -20.46
N HIS A 874 -37.76 -12.38 -20.88
CA HIS A 874 -39.03 -11.96 -20.27
C HIS A 874 -39.23 -12.60 -18.88
N PRO A 875 -39.67 -11.91 -17.83
CA PRO A 875 -39.80 -12.44 -16.46
C PRO A 875 -40.81 -13.59 -16.30
N ARG A 876 -41.61 -13.92 -17.33
CA ARG A 876 -42.67 -14.93 -17.29
C ARG A 876 -42.23 -16.35 -17.66
N GLU A 877 -41.00 -16.56 -18.13
CA GLU A 877 -40.52 -17.92 -18.40
C GLU A 877 -39.82 -18.46 -17.14
N GLY A 878 -40.54 -19.33 -16.45
CA GLY A 878 -40.33 -19.84 -15.13
C GLY A 878 -38.90 -20.23 -14.76
N GLY A 879 -38.52 -19.96 -13.52
CA GLY A 879 -37.26 -20.28 -12.88
C GLY A 879 -36.86 -21.75 -12.96
N GLY A 880 -35.99 -22.04 -13.90
CA GLY A 880 -35.17 -23.24 -13.94
C GLY A 880 -33.70 -22.87 -13.96
N PRO A 881 -32.80 -23.77 -13.49
CA PRO A 881 -31.37 -23.47 -13.44
C PRO A 881 -30.85 -23.10 -14.83
N ALA A 882 -29.89 -22.14 -14.86
CA ALA A 882 -29.27 -21.61 -16.06
C ALA A 882 -28.88 -22.74 -17.04
N SER A 883 -29.57 -22.80 -18.18
CA SER A 883 -29.15 -23.65 -19.28
C SER A 883 -28.01 -22.99 -20.04
N ASN A 884 -27.20 -23.78 -20.76
CA ASN A 884 -26.04 -23.37 -21.60
C ASN A 884 -26.34 -22.25 -22.65
N ASP A 885 -27.51 -21.65 -22.64
CA ASP A 885 -27.94 -20.60 -23.56
C ASP A 885 -27.37 -19.24 -23.24
N GLY A 886 -26.91 -19.01 -21.98
CA GLY A 886 -26.23 -17.76 -21.56
C GLY A 886 -24.86 -17.61 -22.22
N GLU A 887 -24.05 -18.67 -22.26
CA GLU A 887 -22.74 -18.66 -22.94
C GLU A 887 -22.89 -18.48 -24.47
N LYS A 888 -23.98 -19.01 -25.07
CA LYS A 888 -24.23 -18.83 -26.49
C LYS A 888 -24.69 -17.43 -26.85
N LEU A 889 -25.44 -16.75 -25.99
CA LEU A 889 -25.84 -15.36 -26.23
C LEU A 889 -24.67 -14.41 -26.04
N ASP A 890 -23.90 -14.62 -24.99
CA ASP A 890 -22.68 -13.85 -24.72
C ASP A 890 -21.63 -14.02 -25.85
N SER A 891 -21.44 -15.24 -26.35
CA SER A 891 -20.57 -15.50 -27.52
C SER A 891 -21.09 -14.88 -28.83
N ARG A 892 -22.40 -14.77 -29.04
CA ARG A 892 -23.00 -14.12 -30.20
C ARG A 892 -22.86 -12.59 -30.14
N LEU A 893 -22.91 -12.01 -28.93
CA LEU A 893 -22.69 -10.58 -28.74
C LEU A 893 -21.20 -10.20 -28.89
N ARG A 894 -20.30 -11.08 -28.49
CA ARG A 894 -18.83 -10.86 -28.61
C ARG A 894 -18.25 -11.16 -29.99
N GLY A 895 -18.88 -11.97 -30.80
CA GLY A 895 -18.37 -12.44 -32.09
C GLY A 895 -18.82 -11.63 -33.32
N ASN A 896 -19.20 -10.34 -33.13
CA ASN A 896 -19.75 -9.54 -34.23
C ASN A 896 -18.75 -8.50 -34.74
N ASP A 897 -17.54 -8.97 -35.08
CA ASP A 897 -16.43 -8.11 -35.53
C ASP A 897 -16.80 -7.26 -36.76
N GLU A 898 -17.56 -7.82 -37.71
CA GLU A 898 -18.05 -7.10 -38.90
C GLU A 898 -18.94 -5.90 -38.52
N LEU A 899 -19.83 -6.07 -37.52
CA LEU A 899 -20.68 -4.99 -37.05
C LEU A 899 -19.85 -3.89 -36.37
N ILE A 900 -18.89 -4.30 -35.55
CA ILE A 900 -17.99 -3.35 -34.84
C ILE A 900 -17.15 -2.57 -35.84
N GLU A 901 -16.56 -3.23 -36.85
CA GLU A 901 -15.77 -2.57 -37.87
C GLU A 901 -16.62 -1.60 -38.73
N LYS A 902 -17.82 -2.03 -39.16
CA LYS A 902 -18.75 -1.17 -39.88
C LYS A 902 -19.07 0.11 -39.09
N TRP A 903 -19.45 -0.05 -37.81
CA TRP A 903 -19.81 1.10 -36.99
C TRP A 903 -18.60 1.96 -36.58
N ALA A 904 -17.40 1.40 -36.50
CA ALA A 904 -16.17 2.19 -36.31
C ALA A 904 -15.94 3.13 -37.52
N GLN A 905 -16.19 2.67 -38.75
CA GLN A 905 -16.13 3.50 -39.95
C GLN A 905 -17.20 4.59 -39.95
N ILE A 906 -18.45 4.24 -39.59
CA ILE A 906 -19.56 5.20 -39.50
C ILE A 906 -19.25 6.27 -38.46
N ARG A 907 -18.74 5.88 -37.28
CA ARG A 907 -18.30 6.83 -36.21
C ARG A 907 -17.18 7.75 -36.70
N GLY A 908 -16.22 7.22 -37.45
CA GLY A 908 -15.17 8.01 -38.09
C GLY A 908 -15.72 9.04 -39.05
N THR A 909 -16.68 8.63 -39.89
CA THR A 909 -17.35 9.55 -40.82
C THR A 909 -18.16 10.63 -40.09
N ARG A 910 -18.90 10.25 -38.99
CA ARG A 910 -19.63 11.22 -38.15
C ARG A 910 -18.67 12.25 -37.52
N ALA A 911 -17.50 11.84 -37.06
CA ALA A 911 -16.50 12.76 -36.53
C ALA A 911 -16.04 13.78 -37.59
N LEU A 912 -15.76 13.34 -38.82
CA LEU A 912 -15.38 14.21 -39.93
C LEU A 912 -16.50 15.19 -40.33
N VAL A 913 -17.76 14.73 -40.34
CA VAL A 913 -18.93 15.61 -40.58
C VAL A 913 -19.04 16.67 -39.48
N THR A 914 -18.91 16.26 -38.23
CA THR A 914 -18.96 17.18 -37.09
C THR A 914 -17.85 18.25 -37.18
N GLU A 915 -16.62 17.81 -37.51
CA GLU A 915 -15.49 18.75 -37.70
C GLU A 915 -15.76 19.80 -38.77
N ARG A 916 -16.46 19.41 -39.85
CA ARG A 916 -16.83 20.34 -40.94
C ARG A 916 -18.02 21.25 -40.57
N ILE A 917 -18.93 20.80 -39.74
CA ILE A 917 -20.07 21.58 -39.24
C ILE A 917 -19.61 22.69 -38.25
N GLU A 918 -18.58 22.44 -37.44
CA GLU A 918 -18.17 23.36 -36.37
C GLU A 918 -17.72 24.76 -36.83
N PRO A 919 -16.98 24.95 -37.96
CA PRO A 919 -16.72 26.28 -38.51
C PRO A 919 -17.97 27.07 -38.82
N LEU A 920 -18.98 26.42 -39.45
CA LEU A 920 -20.25 27.06 -39.81
C LEU A 920 -21.05 27.46 -38.58
N ARG A 921 -20.95 26.70 -37.48
CA ARG A 921 -21.53 27.06 -36.16
C ARG A 921 -20.81 28.24 -35.52
N ARG A 922 -19.49 28.31 -35.58
CA ARG A 922 -18.68 29.41 -35.06
C ARG A 922 -18.95 30.71 -35.82
N GLU A 923 -19.11 30.61 -37.11
CA GLU A 923 -19.48 31.75 -37.99
C GLU A 923 -20.96 32.12 -37.89
N LYS A 924 -21.77 31.33 -37.17
CA LYS A 924 -23.23 31.48 -37.04
C LYS A 924 -24.00 31.35 -38.34
N THR A 925 -23.41 30.76 -39.38
CA THR A 925 -24.08 30.38 -40.63
C THR A 925 -25.19 29.38 -40.33
N ILE A 926 -24.93 28.43 -39.46
CA ILE A 926 -25.91 27.52 -38.85
C ILE A 926 -25.89 27.63 -37.32
N ARG A 927 -26.98 27.30 -36.68
CA ARG A 927 -27.12 27.31 -35.20
C ARG A 927 -27.10 25.93 -34.62
N SER A 928 -27.55 24.97 -35.39
CA SER A 928 -27.67 23.55 -35.03
C SER A 928 -27.21 22.68 -36.20
N SER A 929 -26.68 21.50 -35.93
CA SER A 929 -26.39 20.48 -36.97
C SER A 929 -27.65 20.10 -37.78
N LEU A 930 -28.83 20.20 -37.20
CA LEU A 930 -30.11 19.99 -37.88
C LEU A 930 -30.35 20.96 -39.04
N GLU A 931 -29.63 22.11 -39.08
CA GLU A 931 -29.66 23.08 -40.20
C GLU A 931 -28.60 22.77 -41.29
N ALA A 932 -27.86 21.64 -41.19
CA ALA A 932 -26.83 21.27 -42.14
C ALA A 932 -27.35 20.26 -43.16
N GLU A 933 -26.98 20.47 -44.44
CA GLU A 933 -26.97 19.43 -45.49
C GLU A 933 -25.54 19.01 -45.72
N VAL A 934 -25.32 17.70 -45.87
CA VAL A 934 -24.00 17.04 -45.94
C VAL A 934 -23.89 16.26 -47.26
N TRP A 935 -22.77 16.40 -47.96
CA TRP A 935 -22.40 15.60 -49.13
C TRP A 935 -21.26 14.67 -48.76
N LEU A 936 -21.41 13.38 -49.09
CA LEU A 936 -20.40 12.33 -48.85
C LEU A 936 -20.02 11.63 -50.17
N PRO A 937 -18.73 11.29 -50.40
CA PRO A 937 -18.29 10.63 -51.60
C PRO A 937 -18.73 9.16 -51.70
N ASN A 938 -18.88 8.50 -50.60
CA ASN A 938 -19.37 7.11 -50.51
C ASN A 938 -20.23 6.93 -49.25
N GLU A 939 -21.39 6.31 -49.42
CA GLU A 939 -22.19 5.81 -48.30
C GLU A 939 -21.70 4.40 -47.87
N ALA A 940 -21.33 4.25 -46.62
CA ALA A 940 -20.88 2.97 -46.08
C ALA A 940 -22.06 2.22 -45.46
N GLY A 941 -22.84 1.53 -46.26
CA GLY A 941 -23.91 0.63 -45.79
C GLY A 941 -25.31 1.25 -45.76
N ASP A 942 -26.30 0.41 -45.43
CA ASP A 942 -27.71 0.74 -45.37
C ASP A 942 -28.06 1.26 -43.94
N VAL A 943 -27.74 2.55 -43.72
CA VAL A 943 -28.03 3.21 -42.44
C VAL A 943 -28.62 4.60 -42.68
N ASP A 944 -29.45 5.11 -41.78
CA ASP A 944 -30.00 6.48 -41.82
C ASP A 944 -28.92 7.48 -41.37
N TYR A 945 -28.18 8.03 -42.37
CA TYR A 945 -27.10 8.98 -42.10
C TYR A 945 -27.62 10.32 -41.59
N GLU A 946 -28.85 10.74 -41.95
CA GLU A 946 -29.50 11.94 -41.44
C GLU A 946 -29.72 11.82 -39.93
N GLU A 947 -30.13 10.66 -39.46
CA GLU A 947 -30.27 10.41 -38.03
C GLU A 947 -28.90 10.35 -37.33
N ILE A 948 -27.93 9.62 -37.91
CA ILE A 948 -26.61 9.40 -37.27
C ILE A 948 -25.81 10.71 -37.15
N PHE A 949 -25.86 11.58 -38.17
CA PHE A 949 -25.16 12.87 -38.16
C PHE A 949 -25.99 13.97 -37.51
N ILE A 950 -27.29 13.71 -37.26
CA ILE A 950 -28.24 14.70 -36.73
C ILE A 950 -28.30 15.92 -37.63
N THR A 951 -28.50 15.68 -38.94
CA THR A 951 -28.51 16.71 -39.98
C THR A 951 -29.86 16.77 -40.67
N SER A 952 -30.06 17.79 -41.55
CA SER A 952 -31.28 17.92 -42.35
C SER A 952 -31.35 16.80 -43.40
N THR A 953 -30.35 16.74 -44.28
CA THR A 953 -30.27 15.81 -45.39
C THR A 953 -28.85 15.37 -45.64
N VAL A 954 -28.65 14.17 -46.16
CA VAL A 954 -27.34 13.63 -46.56
C VAL A 954 -27.44 13.24 -48.05
N HIS A 955 -26.47 13.67 -48.82
CA HIS A 955 -26.42 13.48 -50.28
C HIS A 955 -25.12 12.76 -50.64
N GLN A 956 -25.19 11.96 -51.71
CA GLN A 956 -24.01 11.40 -52.32
C GLN A 956 -23.31 12.49 -53.21
N GLY A 957 -22.01 12.69 -53.06
CA GLY A 957 -21.22 13.68 -53.78
C GLY A 957 -19.87 13.97 -53.12
N ASP A 958 -19.13 14.90 -53.66
CA ASP A 958 -17.86 15.37 -53.06
C ASP A 958 -18.13 16.00 -51.69
N TRP A 959 -17.21 15.83 -50.76
CA TRP A 959 -17.30 16.33 -49.39
C TRP A 959 -17.67 17.81 -49.33
N ASP A 960 -18.89 18.13 -48.86
CA ASP A 960 -19.36 19.49 -48.64
C ASP A 960 -20.35 19.53 -47.48
N VAL A 961 -20.48 20.70 -46.82
CA VAL A 961 -21.47 20.96 -45.77
C VAL A 961 -22.03 22.36 -46.01
N LYS A 962 -23.34 22.47 -46.15
CA LYS A 962 -24.04 23.75 -46.37
C LYS A 962 -25.21 23.91 -45.40
N ARG A 963 -25.70 25.14 -45.29
CA ARG A 963 -26.98 25.37 -44.60
C ARG A 963 -28.12 24.89 -45.47
N THR A 964 -29.04 24.13 -44.88
CA THR A 964 -30.26 23.69 -45.55
C THR A 964 -31.23 24.83 -45.85
N GLU A 965 -31.95 24.69 -46.95
CA GLU A 965 -33.11 25.51 -47.27
C GLU A 965 -34.43 24.92 -46.73
N ASN A 966 -34.42 23.69 -46.20
CA ASN A 966 -35.59 23.03 -45.64
C ASN A 966 -36.12 23.74 -44.42
N HIS A 967 -37.43 23.75 -44.25
CA HIS A 967 -38.11 24.36 -43.13
C HIS A 967 -38.08 23.49 -41.88
N LYS A 968 -38.13 24.18 -40.72
CA LYS A 968 -38.09 23.55 -39.41
C LYS A 968 -39.44 22.99 -38.99
N CYS A 969 -39.53 21.73 -38.68
CA CYS A 969 -40.71 21.15 -38.06
C CYS A 969 -40.97 21.73 -36.65
N GLY A 970 -42.22 22.13 -36.36
CA GLY A 970 -42.58 22.77 -35.09
C GLY A 970 -42.50 21.83 -33.89
N ARG A 971 -42.60 20.52 -34.08
CA ARG A 971 -42.58 19.52 -32.98
C ARG A 971 -41.22 18.88 -32.77
N CYS A 972 -40.59 18.24 -33.79
CA CYS A 972 -39.33 17.52 -33.63
C CYS A 972 -38.10 18.42 -33.94
N TRP A 973 -38.28 19.59 -34.46
CA TRP A 973 -37.28 20.59 -34.81
C TRP A 973 -36.28 20.18 -35.91
N ARG A 974 -36.50 19.06 -36.60
CA ARG A 974 -35.76 18.69 -37.79
C ARG A 974 -36.14 19.60 -38.94
N HIS A 975 -35.16 19.91 -39.79
CA HIS A 975 -35.40 20.57 -41.10
C HIS A 975 -35.56 19.53 -42.15
N LEU A 976 -36.74 19.43 -42.76
CA LEU A 976 -37.09 18.33 -43.65
C LEU A 976 -37.76 18.85 -44.93
N PRO A 977 -37.54 18.18 -46.08
CA PRO A 977 -38.08 18.62 -47.37
C PRO A 977 -39.62 18.71 -47.43
N GLU A 978 -40.32 17.86 -46.66
CA GLU A 978 -41.77 17.84 -46.62
C GLU A 978 -42.40 18.91 -45.72
N VAL A 979 -41.60 19.65 -44.93
CA VAL A 979 -42.11 20.73 -44.08
C VAL A 979 -42.29 21.98 -44.95
N THR A 980 -43.51 22.44 -45.10
CA THR A 980 -43.87 23.50 -46.04
C THR A 980 -43.57 24.92 -45.54
N ALA A 981 -43.42 25.14 -44.27
CA ALA A 981 -43.07 26.40 -43.62
C ALA A 981 -42.51 26.16 -42.19
N ASP A 982 -41.69 27.06 -41.68
CA ASP A 982 -41.18 26.95 -40.30
C ASP A 982 -42.36 26.89 -39.31
N GLY A 983 -42.34 25.85 -38.45
CA GLY A 983 -43.37 25.59 -37.49
C GLY A 983 -44.49 24.64 -37.96
N ALA A 984 -44.59 24.33 -39.26
CA ALA A 984 -45.43 23.25 -39.77
C ALA A 984 -44.88 21.90 -39.33
N LEU A 985 -45.69 20.87 -39.35
CA LEU A 985 -45.31 19.51 -38.94
C LEU A 985 -44.67 18.74 -40.10
N CYS A 986 -43.78 17.80 -39.80
CA CYS A 986 -43.32 16.79 -40.76
C CYS A 986 -44.30 15.64 -40.77
N ASN A 987 -44.27 14.79 -41.79
CA ASN A 987 -45.14 13.63 -41.97
C ASN A 987 -45.17 12.69 -40.73
N ARG A 988 -44.02 12.41 -40.12
CA ARG A 988 -43.91 11.63 -38.90
C ARG A 988 -44.64 12.31 -37.73
N CYS A 989 -44.46 13.59 -37.51
CA CYS A 989 -45.07 14.32 -36.43
C CYS A 989 -46.62 14.45 -36.61
N GLU A 990 -47.07 14.60 -37.83
CA GLU A 990 -48.52 14.54 -38.14
C GLU A 990 -49.12 13.18 -37.84
N THR A 991 -48.49 12.09 -38.35
CA THR A 991 -48.94 10.71 -38.09
C THR A 991 -48.99 10.41 -36.58
N VAL A 992 -47.98 10.85 -35.82
CA VAL A 992 -47.93 10.63 -34.35
C VAL A 992 -49.06 11.38 -33.66
N LEU A 993 -49.33 12.63 -34.04
CA LEU A 993 -50.42 13.42 -33.44
C LEU A 993 -51.80 12.94 -33.86
N ASP A 994 -51.98 12.39 -35.08
CA ASP A 994 -53.26 11.87 -35.58
C ASP A 994 -53.57 10.48 -35.01
N ALA A 995 -52.56 9.72 -34.56
CA ALA A 995 -52.69 8.43 -33.90
C ALA A 995 -52.96 8.58 -32.37
N GLN A 996 -52.87 9.79 -31.84
CA GLN A 996 -53.15 10.12 -30.44
C GLN A 996 -54.64 10.50 -30.26
#